data_3ba377436e94ad0fc0055ef88e5b7557
#
_entry.id   3ba377436e94ad0fc0055ef88e5b7557
#
_cell.length_a   1.000
_cell.length_b   1.000
_cell.length_c   1.000
_cell.angle_alpha   90.00
_cell.angle_beta   90.00
_cell.angle_gamma   90.00
#
_symmetry.space_group_name_H-M   'P 1'
#
loop_
_entity.id
_entity.type
_entity.pdbx_description
1 polymer ?
#
loop_
_entity_poly.entity_id
_entity_poly.type
_entity_poly.pdbx_seq_one_letter_code
_entity_poly.pdbx_strand_id
1 'polypeptide(L)'
;MPFATDLPKYRYSACAFSIFLCIGWPQPTQAACTFTPTAGNDTHVCDSGSGGPLSDTTGNNTLILPTGGTGTIGGNVTTGAGSDTIDMKSGRIDGNVNQGDGADSFNITEGQVTGAVNQGNGVDSFTMRGGVIGSLAQGDSRDLFEMFDGKIKGAFEDGDTARMRGGTIGRVDMKLDKNLFDMSGGEVFGNVVTGFDTDTIIISGGKIGGNISVSGGNDSITITGGEVGGEIRASTGNDTFIWDGGGIIHSAILLEDGNDSATLRNLGESTLAQTPGLNGGSGVDLLTFDHTTTAGASRYTKWETVNLSNGSQIDLDGNFVLGDSSSGTGVFNIDATSSLTSTQGSITPFTTGQRATLNNAGIIDLSSGNTRTNDTLTVQGNYAGIDGHLSVQSSLGDDSSPSDKLVVKDGTLTGTTAITVTNLGGAGAQTLQNGIQVVQAQGTAVSNNDAFRLKTKVSAGAFDYELYKGGVTVGSENSWYLRSSVVAAPVLTVPNPDPALPPIVVPELPAVLTPETVPVLAVPNPDPTLPPIQVPVVRTPEGGVALAVPNSDPTLPPILVPVVPTPVAAAGSPPLPVPARGAAPIPLYRPEVPTWSALPPAAAQLALSALGTFHDRQGDQRLLIETGTFGAGWGRVYGKNFDQTWAGTVTPRLDGSLNGFQVGNDLFGSQLAGGQTQRTGFFVGHSRLKGDVDGFNQGFEDKRAGKVELEGDSLGAYWTLTDPGNAYLDAVAMYTWLDGDSHSDRGLKIDNHGHAVTLSAEAGYPFAVSSSWVIEPQAQIIHQQVELDSQDDGISRVTFDSDPSWTGRMGARLKGTYDLSGLPLEPYLRANLWHTFSGTDTVTFAATTDIDTEQKSSWADLGVGAILTLAPNVSVYANVDYSSNLDSNQQRATTGNLGIRWSW
;
A
#
# COMPACT_ATOMS: atom_id res chain seq x y z
N MET A 1 32.96 -14.55 22.97
CA MET A 1 33.70 -14.88 24.21
C MET A 1 33.11 -16.12 24.84
N PRO A 2 33.87 -17.05 25.33
CA PRO A 2 35.14 -17.52 24.79
C PRO A 2 35.26 -19.07 24.74
N PHE A 3 36.26 -19.55 24.04
CA PHE A 3 37.21 -20.62 24.36
C PHE A 3 36.69 -22.06 24.63
N ALA A 4 37.32 -23.12 24.28
CA ALA A 4 38.66 -23.40 23.79
C ALA A 4 38.72 -24.86 23.33
N THR A 5 39.54 -25.12 22.33
CA THR A 5 40.67 -26.08 22.30
C THR A 5 40.42 -27.51 22.78
N ASP A 6 40.73 -28.55 22.00
CA ASP A 6 42.08 -29.10 21.94
C ASP A 6 42.21 -30.26 20.93
N LEU A 7 43.32 -30.23 20.21
CA LEU A 7 43.98 -31.30 19.43
C LEU A 7 44.82 -32.17 20.36
N PRO A 8 45.67 -33.08 19.89
CA PRO A 8 45.48 -34.41 19.37
C PRO A 8 46.27 -35.46 20.20
N LYS A 9 46.11 -36.74 19.94
CA LYS A 9 47.07 -37.70 20.48
C LYS A 9 47.42 -38.83 19.46
N TYR A 10 48.60 -38.73 18.93
CA TYR A 10 49.41 -39.86 18.39
C TYR A 10 49.54 -40.94 19.47
N ARG A 11 49.58 -42.22 19.02
CA ARG A 11 50.43 -43.23 19.62
C ARG A 11 50.87 -44.30 18.64
N TYR A 12 52.12 -44.52 18.72
CA TYR A 12 53.05 -45.40 18.08
C TYR A 12 52.76 -46.91 18.22
N SER A 13 53.02 -47.65 17.13
CA SER A 13 53.97 -48.72 16.94
C SER A 13 54.12 -49.80 18.02
N ALA A 14 53.91 -51.05 17.57
CA ALA A 14 54.73 -52.17 18.02
C ALA A 14 54.75 -53.22 16.94
N CYS A 15 55.90 -53.45 16.32
CA CYS A 15 56.25 -54.64 15.53
C CYS A 15 56.28 -55.86 16.47
N ALA A 16 55.58 -56.90 16.04
CA ALA A 16 55.93 -58.28 16.54
C ALA A 16 56.10 -59.17 15.35
N PHE A 17 57.31 -59.60 15.14
CA PHE A 17 57.75 -60.69 14.22
C PHE A 17 57.14 -62.00 14.76
N SER A 18 56.38 -62.66 13.91
CA SER A 18 56.03 -64.08 14.11
C SER A 18 56.28 -64.81 12.76
N ILE A 19 57.28 -65.60 12.76
CA ILE A 19 57.58 -66.62 11.70
C ILE A 19 56.44 -67.64 11.78
N PHE A 20 55.64 -67.74 10.71
CA PHE A 20 54.71 -68.85 10.54
C PHE A 20 55.12 -69.64 9.27
N LEU A 21 55.33 -70.92 9.50
CA LEU A 21 55.70 -71.96 8.54
C LEU A 21 54.64 -72.03 7.40
N CYS A 22 55.08 -71.82 6.19
CA CYS A 22 54.23 -72.05 4.98
C CYS A 22 53.95 -73.56 4.85
N ILE A 23 52.76 -73.97 5.24
CA ILE A 23 52.12 -75.18 4.73
C ILE A 23 51.27 -74.64 3.54
N GLY A 24 51.78 -75.03 2.31
CA GLY A 24 51.06 -74.73 1.05
C GLY A 24 49.70 -75.40 1.01
N TRP A 25 48.66 -74.67 1.12
CA TRP A 25 47.37 -75.10 0.61
C TRP A 25 47.45 -75.02 -0.94
N PRO A 26 46.87 -75.95 -1.66
CA PRO A 26 46.77 -75.84 -3.11
C PRO A 26 45.85 -74.58 -3.36
N GLN A 27 46.42 -73.58 -3.95
CA GLN A 27 45.65 -72.54 -4.58
C GLN A 27 44.70 -73.23 -5.57
N PRO A 28 43.39 -72.91 -5.55
CA PRO A 28 42.54 -73.38 -6.64
C PRO A 28 43.17 -72.89 -7.93
N THR A 29 43.41 -73.80 -8.83
CA THR A 29 43.90 -73.52 -10.18
C THR A 29 42.89 -72.61 -10.83
N GLN A 30 43.29 -71.34 -10.99
CA GLN A 30 42.47 -70.38 -11.70
C GLN A 30 42.29 -70.93 -13.14
N ALA A 31 40.98 -70.91 -13.56
CA ALA A 31 40.64 -71.38 -14.88
C ALA A 31 41.22 -70.42 -15.94
N ALA A 32 42.10 -70.85 -16.79
CA ALA A 32 42.54 -70.04 -17.93
C ALA A 32 41.39 -69.74 -18.89
N CYS A 33 41.40 -68.55 -19.55
CA CYS A 33 40.34 -68.15 -20.49
C CYS A 33 40.40 -69.07 -21.76
N THR A 34 39.93 -70.28 -21.60
CA THR A 34 39.79 -71.25 -22.71
C THR A 34 38.35 -71.64 -22.88
N PHE A 35 37.82 -71.47 -24.05
CA PHE A 35 36.38 -71.63 -24.33
C PHE A 35 36.18 -72.90 -25.20
N THR A 36 35.16 -73.65 -24.87
CA THR A 36 34.72 -74.83 -25.63
C THR A 36 33.20 -74.73 -25.82
N PRO A 37 32.73 -73.95 -26.78
CA PRO A 37 31.31 -73.82 -27.09
C PRO A 37 30.65 -75.11 -27.45
N THR A 38 29.44 -75.37 -27.02
CA THR A 38 28.58 -76.50 -27.39
C THR A 38 27.28 -76.03 -28.02
N ALA A 39 26.41 -76.91 -28.45
CA ALA A 39 25.09 -76.53 -29.00
C ALA A 39 24.05 -76.32 -27.91
N GLY A 40 24.40 -76.23 -26.63
CA GLY A 40 23.52 -76.11 -25.52
C GLY A 40 23.84 -74.88 -24.69
N ASN A 41 23.33 -74.85 -23.44
CA ASN A 41 23.63 -73.78 -22.48
C ASN A 41 25.04 -74.00 -21.90
N ASP A 42 25.95 -73.10 -22.17
CA ASP A 42 27.30 -73.11 -21.71
C ASP A 42 27.62 -72.09 -20.59
N THR A 43 28.59 -72.44 -19.77
CA THR A 43 29.14 -71.49 -18.79
C THR A 43 30.65 -71.36 -19.04
N HIS A 44 31.08 -70.22 -19.47
CA HIS A 44 32.43 -69.82 -19.70
C HIS A 44 33.01 -69.01 -18.55
N VAL A 45 34.18 -69.34 -18.09
CA VAL A 45 34.85 -68.59 -17.01
C VAL A 45 36.21 -68.11 -17.51
N CYS A 46 36.49 -66.82 -17.39
CA CYS A 46 37.77 -66.23 -17.76
C CYS A 46 38.40 -65.58 -16.52
N ASP A 47 39.12 -66.38 -15.74
CA ASP A 47 39.70 -65.91 -14.49
C ASP A 47 41.11 -65.35 -14.61
N SER A 48 41.93 -66.01 -15.39
CA SER A 48 43.36 -65.65 -15.62
C SER A 48 43.87 -66.00 -16.99
N GLY A 49 45.00 -65.38 -17.42
CA GLY A 49 45.58 -65.58 -18.75
C GLY A 49 44.83 -64.91 -19.88
N SER A 50 45.17 -65.24 -21.10
CA SER A 50 44.60 -64.69 -22.33
C SER A 50 43.96 -65.78 -23.19
N GLY A 51 42.64 -65.55 -23.50
CA GLY A 51 41.96 -66.41 -24.49
C GLY A 51 41.77 -65.71 -25.83
N GLY A 52 41.39 -66.43 -26.85
CA GLY A 52 40.96 -65.90 -28.16
C GLY A 52 39.54 -65.40 -28.08
N PRO A 53 38.91 -64.94 -29.20
CA PRO A 53 37.52 -64.55 -29.22
C PRO A 53 36.62 -65.71 -28.79
N LEU A 54 35.49 -65.36 -28.11
CA LEU A 54 34.42 -66.28 -27.77
C LEU A 54 33.31 -66.16 -28.81
N SER A 55 32.91 -67.26 -29.43
CA SER A 55 31.72 -67.32 -30.27
C SER A 55 30.93 -68.56 -29.88
N ASP A 56 29.81 -68.34 -29.19
CA ASP A 56 28.91 -69.39 -28.76
C ASP A 56 27.47 -68.89 -29.02
N THR A 57 26.92 -69.35 -30.16
CA THR A 57 25.73 -68.71 -30.73
C THR A 57 24.47 -69.52 -30.54
N THR A 58 24.48 -70.54 -29.70
CA THR A 58 23.32 -71.42 -29.47
C THR A 58 23.12 -71.68 -27.98
N GLY A 59 21.91 -71.63 -27.51
CA GLY A 59 21.56 -71.86 -26.09
C GLY A 59 21.62 -70.58 -25.23
N ASN A 60 21.35 -70.70 -23.95
CA ASN A 60 21.43 -69.65 -22.97
C ASN A 60 22.80 -69.67 -22.29
N ASN A 61 23.72 -68.83 -22.70
CA ASN A 61 25.09 -68.91 -22.27
C ASN A 61 25.42 -67.91 -21.13
N THR A 62 26.40 -68.30 -20.35
CA THR A 62 26.89 -67.45 -19.25
C THR A 62 28.39 -67.23 -19.37
N LEU A 63 28.83 -66.01 -19.44
CA LEU A 63 30.25 -65.64 -19.39
C LEU A 63 30.57 -64.99 -18.04
N ILE A 64 31.51 -65.51 -17.29
CA ILE A 64 31.95 -65.00 -16.01
C ILE A 64 33.42 -64.58 -16.05
N LEU A 65 33.64 -63.26 -15.70
CA LEU A 65 34.95 -62.74 -15.35
C LEU A 65 34.96 -62.43 -13.88
N PRO A 66 35.48 -63.30 -13.01
CA PRO A 66 35.27 -63.29 -11.56
C PRO A 66 36.07 -62.19 -10.90
N THR A 67 35.67 -61.80 -9.67
CA THR A 67 36.32 -60.78 -8.85
C THR A 67 37.79 -61.04 -8.63
N GLY A 68 38.66 -60.06 -8.91
CA GLY A 68 40.11 -60.15 -8.75
C GLY A 68 40.79 -60.96 -9.85
N GLY A 69 40.06 -61.42 -10.84
CA GLY A 69 40.63 -62.14 -12.02
C GLY A 69 41.40 -61.16 -12.91
N THR A 70 42.31 -61.68 -13.65
CA THR A 70 43.16 -60.99 -14.60
C THR A 70 42.97 -61.51 -16.06
N GLY A 71 41.89 -62.25 -16.29
CA GLY A 71 41.58 -62.87 -17.57
C GLY A 71 41.37 -61.86 -18.69
N THR A 72 41.88 -62.10 -19.84
CA THR A 72 41.72 -61.27 -21.05
C THR A 72 41.19 -62.12 -22.23
N ILE A 73 40.07 -61.64 -22.79
CA ILE A 73 39.51 -62.20 -24.04
C ILE A 73 40.05 -61.38 -25.21
N GLY A 74 40.89 -61.90 -26.00
CA GLY A 74 41.57 -61.24 -27.12
C GLY A 74 40.71 -61.19 -28.37
N GLY A 75 39.64 -60.46 -28.39
CA GLY A 75 38.72 -60.29 -29.52
C GLY A 75 37.31 -60.22 -29.15
N ASN A 76 36.38 -60.41 -30.05
CA ASN A 76 34.97 -60.31 -29.83
C ASN A 76 34.38 -61.42 -28.95
N VAL A 77 33.36 -61.13 -28.21
CA VAL A 77 32.46 -62.07 -27.58
C VAL A 77 31.14 -62.03 -28.33
N THR A 78 30.64 -63.18 -28.79
CA THR A 78 29.38 -63.35 -29.51
C THR A 78 28.65 -64.55 -28.90
N THR A 79 27.42 -64.29 -28.33
CA THR A 79 26.63 -65.35 -27.69
C THR A 79 25.46 -65.80 -28.57
N GLY A 80 24.82 -64.93 -29.36
CA GLY A 80 23.89 -65.31 -30.39
C GLY A 80 22.41 -65.32 -29.93
N ALA A 81 21.68 -66.35 -30.18
CA ALA A 81 20.29 -66.47 -29.84
C ALA A 81 20.10 -67.22 -28.50
N GLY A 82 19.29 -66.67 -27.60
CA GLY A 82 19.03 -67.24 -26.30
C GLY A 82 19.03 -66.15 -25.22
N SER A 83 18.80 -66.55 -23.95
CA SER A 83 18.94 -65.57 -22.86
C SER A 83 20.31 -65.65 -22.23
N ASP A 84 21.18 -64.82 -22.68
CA ASP A 84 22.60 -64.87 -22.34
C ASP A 84 22.98 -63.94 -21.18
N THR A 85 23.95 -64.36 -20.40
CA THR A 85 24.39 -63.60 -19.23
C THR A 85 25.90 -63.35 -19.29
N ILE A 86 26.30 -62.11 -19.17
CA ILE A 86 27.66 -61.70 -18.93
C ILE A 86 27.83 -61.07 -17.59
N ASP A 87 28.64 -61.65 -16.72
CA ASP A 87 28.95 -61.19 -15.40
C ASP A 87 30.42 -60.81 -15.24
N MET A 88 30.76 -59.58 -15.49
CA MET A 88 32.09 -58.99 -15.50
C MET A 88 32.45 -58.29 -14.21
N LYS A 89 33.22 -58.96 -13.33
CA LYS A 89 33.69 -58.41 -12.05
C LYS A 89 35.16 -58.01 -12.06
N SER A 90 35.85 -58.25 -13.16
CA SER A 90 37.26 -57.90 -13.40
C SER A 90 37.63 -58.19 -14.84
N GLY A 91 38.91 -58.20 -15.18
CA GLY A 91 39.42 -58.64 -16.46
C GLY A 91 39.18 -57.71 -17.64
N ARG A 92 39.34 -58.24 -18.86
CA ARG A 92 39.32 -57.41 -20.06
C ARG A 92 38.78 -58.20 -21.28
N ILE A 93 38.00 -57.54 -22.10
CA ILE A 93 37.53 -57.95 -23.40
C ILE A 93 38.08 -56.94 -24.43
N ASP A 94 38.96 -57.41 -25.34
CA ASP A 94 39.65 -56.54 -26.30
C ASP A 94 38.87 -56.26 -27.61
N GLY A 95 37.62 -56.66 -27.69
CA GLY A 95 36.76 -56.49 -28.86
C GLY A 95 35.38 -55.99 -28.45
N ASN A 96 34.43 -56.23 -29.34
CA ASN A 96 33.02 -56.00 -29.11
C ASN A 96 32.39 -57.19 -28.41
N VAL A 97 31.32 -56.92 -27.70
CA VAL A 97 30.38 -57.92 -27.15
C VAL A 97 29.12 -57.85 -27.99
N ASN A 98 28.61 -58.92 -28.51
CA ASN A 98 27.32 -59.03 -29.21
C ASN A 98 26.56 -60.18 -28.57
N GLN A 99 25.47 -59.84 -27.86
CA GLN A 99 24.65 -60.85 -27.17
C GLN A 99 23.62 -61.45 -28.11
N GLY A 100 23.03 -60.72 -29.02
CA GLY A 100 22.21 -61.25 -30.13
C GLY A 100 20.72 -61.13 -29.88
N ASP A 101 19.96 -62.21 -30.23
CA ASP A 101 18.52 -62.21 -30.03
C ASP A 101 18.15 -62.91 -28.72
N GLY A 102 17.44 -62.33 -27.85
CA GLY A 102 16.99 -62.97 -26.60
C GLY A 102 16.72 -62.02 -25.46
N ALA A 103 16.57 -62.53 -24.25
CA ALA A 103 16.50 -61.68 -23.10
C ALA A 103 17.81 -61.68 -22.32
N ASP A 104 18.71 -60.77 -22.68
CA ASP A 104 20.10 -60.82 -22.30
C ASP A 104 20.40 -59.97 -21.05
N SER A 105 21.42 -60.35 -20.31
CA SER A 105 21.86 -59.60 -19.14
C SER A 105 23.37 -59.35 -19.19
N PHE A 106 23.75 -58.10 -18.99
CA PHE A 106 25.16 -57.73 -18.83
C PHE A 106 25.35 -56.96 -17.50
N ASN A 107 26.12 -57.59 -16.61
CA ASN A 107 26.48 -57.02 -15.34
C ASN A 107 27.97 -56.69 -15.29
N ILE A 108 28.35 -55.45 -15.03
CA ILE A 108 29.74 -55.03 -14.89
C ILE A 108 29.99 -54.32 -13.60
N THR A 109 30.91 -54.75 -12.76
CA THR A 109 31.36 -54.09 -11.55
C THR A 109 32.77 -53.55 -11.64
N GLU A 110 33.64 -54.22 -12.37
CA GLU A 110 35.01 -53.79 -12.67
C GLU A 110 35.42 -54.40 -14.05
N GLY A 111 36.54 -53.95 -14.53
CA GLY A 111 37.08 -54.50 -15.80
C GLY A 111 36.85 -53.59 -17.00
N GLN A 112 37.20 -54.06 -18.19
CA GLN A 112 37.14 -53.26 -19.40
C GLN A 112 36.69 -54.05 -20.65
N VAL A 113 35.69 -53.52 -21.35
CA VAL A 113 35.35 -53.82 -22.73
C VAL A 113 35.86 -52.68 -23.60
N THR A 114 36.81 -52.98 -24.50
CA THR A 114 37.45 -51.95 -25.35
C THR A 114 36.53 -51.45 -26.47
N GLY A 115 35.68 -52.34 -26.97
CA GLY A 115 34.74 -52.11 -28.06
C GLY A 115 33.32 -51.77 -27.55
N ALA A 116 32.38 -51.94 -28.47
CA ALA A 116 30.93 -51.76 -28.15
C ALA A 116 30.34 -52.99 -27.47
N VAL A 117 29.36 -52.79 -26.62
CA VAL A 117 28.43 -53.81 -26.15
C VAL A 117 27.13 -53.63 -26.91
N ASN A 118 26.69 -54.64 -27.63
CA ASN A 118 25.42 -54.70 -28.36
C ASN A 118 24.65 -55.89 -27.81
N GLN A 119 23.45 -55.56 -27.22
CA GLN A 119 22.60 -56.64 -26.66
C GLN A 119 21.71 -57.24 -27.73
N GLY A 120 21.15 -56.47 -28.64
CA GLY A 120 20.45 -56.96 -29.82
C GLY A 120 18.94 -56.89 -29.72
N ASN A 121 18.22 -57.91 -30.17
CA ASN A 121 16.78 -57.90 -30.10
C ASN A 121 16.32 -58.70 -28.87
N GLY A 122 15.40 -58.09 -28.07
CA GLY A 122 14.84 -58.78 -26.90
C GLY A 122 14.74 -57.89 -25.74
N VAL A 123 14.20 -58.36 -24.63
CA VAL A 123 14.09 -57.56 -23.41
C VAL A 123 15.34 -57.65 -22.57
N ASP A 124 16.24 -56.73 -22.76
CA ASP A 124 17.57 -56.78 -22.24
C ASP A 124 17.82 -56.00 -20.98
N SER A 125 18.84 -56.38 -20.23
CA SER A 125 19.24 -55.66 -19.03
C SER A 125 20.74 -55.39 -18.98
N PHE A 126 21.10 -54.14 -18.76
CA PHE A 126 22.48 -53.73 -18.57
C PHE A 126 22.65 -53.07 -17.20
N THR A 127 23.50 -53.64 -16.35
CA THR A 127 23.79 -53.04 -15.04
C THR A 127 25.27 -52.72 -14.92
N MET A 128 25.60 -51.44 -14.68
CA MET A 128 26.99 -51.00 -14.52
C MET A 128 27.20 -50.40 -13.11
N ARG A 129 28.08 -51.02 -12.33
CA ARG A 129 28.46 -50.53 -10.98
C ARG A 129 29.92 -50.10 -10.93
N GLY A 130 30.62 -50.18 -12.06
CA GLY A 130 32.02 -49.82 -12.25
C GLY A 130 32.51 -50.32 -13.60
N GLY A 131 33.82 -50.24 -13.83
CA GLY A 131 34.43 -50.67 -15.09
C GLY A 131 34.31 -49.66 -16.24
N VAL A 132 34.78 -50.06 -17.44
CA VAL A 132 34.82 -49.17 -18.62
C VAL A 132 34.40 -49.93 -19.86
N ILE A 133 33.46 -49.39 -20.62
CA ILE A 133 33.08 -49.90 -21.95
C ILE A 133 33.26 -48.86 -23.04
N GLY A 134 33.34 -49.27 -24.29
CA GLY A 134 33.42 -48.36 -25.42
C GLY A 134 32.13 -47.64 -25.69
N SER A 135 31.08 -48.38 -25.95
CA SER A 135 29.68 -47.89 -26.10
C SER A 135 28.71 -49.01 -25.74
N LEU A 136 27.44 -48.67 -25.60
CA LEU A 136 26.35 -49.63 -25.38
C LEU A 136 25.23 -49.35 -26.39
N ALA A 137 24.72 -50.41 -27.02
CA ALA A 137 23.45 -50.42 -27.75
C ALA A 137 22.61 -51.59 -27.25
N GLN A 138 21.36 -51.29 -26.85
CA GLN A 138 20.45 -52.33 -26.34
C GLN A 138 19.63 -52.93 -27.48
N GLY A 139 19.09 -52.16 -28.39
CA GLY A 139 18.39 -52.65 -29.58
C GLY A 139 16.88 -52.62 -29.43
N ASP A 140 16.16 -53.39 -30.27
CA ASP A 140 14.71 -53.34 -30.28
C ASP A 140 14.11 -54.09 -29.09
N SER A 141 13.08 -53.56 -28.47
CA SER A 141 12.27 -54.04 -27.35
C SER A 141 12.43 -53.20 -26.07
N ARG A 142 11.74 -53.57 -24.97
CA ARG A 142 11.79 -52.81 -23.74
C ARG A 142 12.96 -53.14 -22.84
N ASP A 143 14.00 -52.35 -22.95
CA ASP A 143 15.28 -52.60 -22.29
C ASP A 143 15.46 -51.80 -20.99
N LEU A 144 16.27 -52.35 -20.09
CA LEU A 144 16.62 -51.73 -18.84
C LEU A 144 18.12 -51.44 -18.77
N PHE A 145 18.48 -50.20 -18.65
CA PHE A 145 19.79 -49.73 -18.31
C PHE A 145 19.84 -49.14 -16.89
N GLU A 146 20.77 -49.65 -16.08
CA GLU A 146 21.04 -49.09 -14.74
C GLU A 146 22.55 -48.83 -14.58
N MET A 147 22.92 -47.60 -14.29
CA MET A 147 24.30 -47.21 -14.05
C MET A 147 24.47 -46.52 -12.68
N PHE A 148 25.30 -47.15 -11.83
CA PHE A 148 25.65 -46.68 -10.51
C PHE A 148 27.02 -46.00 -10.45
N ASP A 149 27.96 -46.49 -11.27
CA ASP A 149 29.31 -45.95 -11.43
C ASP A 149 29.93 -46.58 -12.71
N GLY A 150 31.12 -46.16 -13.10
CA GLY A 150 31.82 -46.65 -14.27
C GLY A 150 31.83 -45.65 -15.42
N LYS A 151 32.24 -46.12 -16.62
CA LYS A 151 32.40 -45.23 -17.79
C LYS A 151 32.00 -45.90 -19.10
N ILE A 152 31.05 -45.28 -19.79
CA ILE A 152 30.76 -45.51 -21.21
C ILE A 152 31.41 -44.36 -21.99
N LYS A 153 32.50 -44.68 -22.75
CA LYS A 153 33.30 -43.65 -23.45
C LYS A 153 32.55 -42.97 -24.57
N GLY A 154 31.73 -43.71 -25.29
CA GLY A 154 30.97 -43.28 -26.44
C GLY A 154 29.48 -43.09 -26.10
N ALA A 155 28.62 -43.61 -26.94
CA ALA A 155 27.20 -43.52 -26.83
C ALA A 155 26.61 -44.65 -25.98
N PHE A 156 25.53 -44.36 -25.30
CA PHE A 156 24.46 -45.26 -24.92
C PHE A 156 23.30 -45.04 -25.90
N GLU A 157 22.92 -46.10 -26.63
CA GLU A 157 21.93 -46.05 -27.70
C GLU A 157 20.85 -47.12 -27.53
N ASP A 158 19.64 -46.84 -28.06
CA ASP A 158 18.51 -47.78 -28.16
C ASP A 158 18.07 -48.39 -26.82
N GLY A 159 17.86 -47.59 -25.79
CA GLY A 159 17.38 -48.09 -24.50
C GLY A 159 16.09 -47.43 -24.10
N ASP A 160 15.11 -48.16 -23.58
CA ASP A 160 13.79 -47.65 -23.23
C ASP A 160 13.72 -47.12 -21.81
N THR A 161 14.32 -47.81 -20.87
CA THR A 161 14.36 -47.37 -19.48
C THR A 161 15.79 -47.23 -19.00
N ALA A 162 16.26 -46.02 -18.89
CA ALA A 162 17.60 -45.70 -18.42
C ALA A 162 17.58 -45.01 -17.07
N ARG A 163 18.31 -45.60 -16.11
CA ARG A 163 18.49 -45.02 -14.77
C ARG A 163 19.96 -44.78 -14.48
N MET A 164 20.37 -43.53 -14.37
CA MET A 164 21.73 -43.13 -14.07
C MET A 164 21.83 -42.55 -12.66
N ARG A 165 22.56 -43.21 -11.78
CA ARG A 165 22.79 -42.81 -10.38
C ARG A 165 24.23 -42.31 -10.16
N GLY A 166 25.14 -42.61 -11.10
CA GLY A 166 26.56 -42.20 -11.06
C GLY A 166 27.27 -42.61 -12.35
N GLY A 167 28.59 -42.43 -12.38
CA GLY A 167 29.42 -42.76 -13.53
C GLY A 167 29.42 -41.70 -14.64
N THR A 168 29.95 -42.04 -15.81
CA THR A 168 30.07 -41.13 -16.94
C THR A 168 29.68 -41.75 -18.28
N ILE A 169 28.94 -41.03 -19.11
CA ILE A 169 28.53 -41.45 -20.46
C ILE A 169 28.92 -40.35 -21.46
N GLY A 170 29.40 -40.72 -22.62
CA GLY A 170 29.79 -39.79 -23.68
C GLY A 170 28.58 -39.03 -24.24
N ARG A 171 27.56 -39.75 -24.68
CA ARG A 171 26.24 -39.21 -25.07
C ARG A 171 25.15 -40.26 -24.87
N VAL A 172 23.92 -39.86 -24.80
CA VAL A 172 22.72 -40.70 -24.73
C VAL A 172 21.87 -40.45 -25.98
N ASP A 173 21.40 -41.53 -26.62
CA ASP A 173 20.55 -41.51 -27.81
C ASP A 173 19.58 -42.69 -27.73
N MET A 174 18.40 -42.48 -27.17
CA MET A 174 17.45 -43.55 -26.88
C MET A 174 16.55 -43.90 -28.07
N LYS A 175 16.67 -43.15 -29.17
CA LYS A 175 16.03 -43.36 -30.50
C LYS A 175 14.50 -43.41 -30.44
N LEU A 176 13.92 -44.51 -30.92
CA LEU A 176 12.46 -44.67 -31.06
C LEU A 176 11.84 -45.28 -29.80
N ASP A 177 10.53 -45.42 -29.77
CA ASP A 177 9.73 -45.93 -28.66
C ASP A 177 9.54 -44.94 -27.48
N LYS A 178 8.81 -45.37 -26.48
CA LYS A 178 8.52 -44.57 -25.27
C LYS A 178 9.64 -44.69 -24.26
N ASN A 179 10.43 -43.65 -24.16
CA ASN A 179 11.64 -43.66 -23.37
C ASN A 179 11.45 -43.03 -21.96
N LEU A 180 12.19 -43.60 -21.02
CA LEU A 180 12.40 -43.03 -19.69
C LEU A 180 13.89 -42.85 -19.42
N PHE A 181 14.35 -41.60 -19.31
CA PHE A 181 15.69 -41.28 -18.81
C PHE A 181 15.59 -40.64 -17.43
N ASP A 182 16.05 -41.36 -16.39
CA ASP A 182 16.01 -40.92 -14.99
C ASP A 182 17.44 -40.81 -14.45
N MET A 183 17.91 -39.56 -14.28
CA MET A 183 19.25 -39.23 -13.80
C MET A 183 19.21 -38.57 -12.42
N SER A 184 19.86 -39.20 -11.44
CA SER A 184 20.06 -38.65 -10.11
C SER A 184 21.52 -38.39 -9.74
N GLY A 185 22.45 -38.73 -10.62
CA GLY A 185 23.87 -38.47 -10.40
C GLY A 185 24.70 -38.92 -11.63
N GLY A 186 25.99 -38.64 -11.60
CA GLY A 186 26.91 -38.91 -12.72
C GLY A 186 27.00 -37.77 -13.72
N GLU A 187 27.64 -38.03 -14.89
CA GLU A 187 27.83 -37.00 -15.91
C GLU A 187 27.63 -37.58 -17.33
N VAL A 188 26.81 -36.92 -18.13
CA VAL A 188 26.69 -37.11 -19.57
C VAL A 188 27.42 -35.95 -20.24
N PHE A 189 28.54 -36.23 -20.94
CA PHE A 189 29.34 -35.14 -21.55
C PHE A 189 28.66 -34.48 -22.74
N GLY A 190 27.93 -35.25 -23.55
CA GLY A 190 27.22 -34.79 -24.73
C GLY A 190 25.72 -34.62 -24.50
N ASN A 191 24.97 -34.85 -25.56
CA ASN A 191 23.53 -34.70 -25.56
C ASN A 191 22.81 -35.90 -24.92
N VAL A 192 21.61 -35.66 -24.43
CA VAL A 192 20.57 -36.64 -24.15
C VAL A 192 19.48 -36.45 -25.20
N VAL A 193 19.26 -37.43 -26.04
CA VAL A 193 18.27 -37.39 -27.11
C VAL A 193 17.35 -38.60 -26.97
N THR A 194 16.03 -38.34 -27.05
CA THR A 194 14.99 -39.35 -27.21
C THR A 194 14.40 -39.21 -28.61
N GLY A 195 13.65 -40.19 -29.04
CA GLY A 195 13.09 -40.19 -30.40
C GLY A 195 11.69 -39.65 -30.51
N PHE A 196 10.95 -40.24 -31.44
CA PHE A 196 9.52 -39.97 -31.58
C PHE A 196 8.76 -40.82 -30.54
N ASP A 197 7.56 -40.54 -30.27
CA ASP A 197 6.68 -41.03 -29.20
C ASP A 197 6.73 -40.22 -27.88
N THR A 198 5.98 -40.66 -26.90
CA THR A 198 5.87 -39.96 -25.63
C THR A 198 6.96 -40.31 -24.65
N ASP A 199 7.89 -39.41 -24.45
CA ASP A 199 9.09 -39.61 -23.66
C ASP A 199 9.01 -38.94 -22.27
N THR A 200 9.83 -39.48 -21.38
CA THR A 200 9.96 -38.92 -20.02
C THR A 200 11.41 -38.72 -19.62
N ILE A 201 11.81 -37.50 -19.31
CA ILE A 201 13.15 -37.19 -18.80
C ILE A 201 13.01 -36.63 -17.38
N ILE A 202 13.73 -37.23 -16.43
CA ILE A 202 13.76 -36.81 -15.03
C ILE A 202 15.20 -36.55 -14.63
N ILE A 203 15.54 -35.31 -14.27
CA ILE A 203 16.85 -34.93 -13.78
C ILE A 203 16.70 -34.43 -12.33
N SER A 204 17.17 -35.25 -11.39
CA SER A 204 17.18 -34.89 -9.96
C SER A 204 18.60 -34.66 -9.41
N GLY A 205 19.63 -34.87 -10.26
CA GLY A 205 21.03 -34.65 -9.91
C GLY A 205 21.96 -35.03 -11.08
N GLY A 206 23.27 -34.81 -10.91
CA GLY A 206 24.26 -35.04 -11.93
C GLY A 206 24.46 -33.89 -12.90
N LYS A 207 25.16 -34.15 -14.02
CA LYS A 207 25.47 -33.11 -14.99
C LYS A 207 25.26 -33.61 -16.43
N ILE A 208 24.60 -32.82 -17.25
CA ILE A 208 24.49 -32.99 -18.70
C ILE A 208 25.21 -31.82 -19.35
N GLY A 209 26.30 -32.11 -20.08
CA GLY A 209 27.12 -31.09 -20.75
C GLY A 209 26.50 -30.55 -22.03
N GLY A 210 25.76 -31.38 -22.75
CA GLY A 210 25.10 -31.06 -24.02
C GLY A 210 23.63 -30.70 -23.87
N ASN A 211 22.89 -30.82 -24.97
CA ASN A 211 21.47 -30.57 -25.04
C ASN A 211 20.63 -31.75 -24.49
N ILE A 212 19.45 -31.43 -23.97
CA ILE A 212 18.35 -32.38 -23.84
C ILE A 212 17.41 -32.12 -25.01
N SER A 213 17.08 -33.13 -25.79
CA SER A 213 16.19 -33.01 -26.94
C SER A 213 15.24 -34.20 -26.99
N VAL A 214 13.99 -33.98 -26.88
CA VAL A 214 12.93 -34.89 -27.25
C VAL A 214 12.45 -34.49 -28.64
N SER A 215 12.11 -35.43 -29.49
CA SER A 215 11.93 -35.12 -30.90
C SER A 215 10.49 -34.87 -31.30
N GLY A 216 9.56 -35.67 -30.89
CA GLY A 216 8.15 -35.47 -31.20
C GLY A 216 7.29 -36.45 -30.44
N GLY A 217 6.18 -36.01 -29.99
CA GLY A 217 5.31 -36.75 -29.09
C GLY A 217 4.70 -35.81 -28.12
N ASN A 218 4.08 -36.27 -27.03
CA ASN A 218 3.71 -35.45 -25.91
C ASN A 218 4.63 -35.77 -24.75
N ASP A 219 5.69 -35.01 -24.62
CA ASP A 219 6.83 -35.36 -23.79
C ASP A 219 6.77 -34.69 -22.40
N SER A 220 7.50 -35.28 -21.48
CA SER A 220 7.60 -34.74 -20.12
C SER A 220 9.05 -34.58 -19.68
N ILE A 221 9.48 -33.38 -19.40
CA ILE A 221 10.81 -33.08 -18.89
C ILE A 221 10.69 -32.47 -17.49
N THR A 222 11.25 -33.16 -16.49
CA THR A 222 11.23 -32.73 -15.11
C THR A 222 12.63 -32.51 -14.55
N ILE A 223 12.92 -31.32 -14.08
CA ILE A 223 14.20 -30.95 -13.48
C ILE A 223 13.95 -30.58 -12.00
N THR A 224 14.56 -31.34 -11.09
CA THR A 224 14.50 -31.06 -9.64
C THR A 224 15.89 -30.88 -9.02
N GLY A 225 16.94 -31.08 -9.80
CA GLY A 225 18.34 -30.95 -9.39
C GLY A 225 19.30 -31.12 -10.56
N GLY A 226 20.58 -31.11 -10.28
CA GLY A 226 21.62 -31.30 -11.29
C GLY A 226 21.93 -30.04 -12.10
N GLU A 227 22.67 -30.22 -13.21
CA GLU A 227 23.15 -29.15 -14.09
C GLU A 227 22.97 -29.54 -15.55
N VAL A 228 22.36 -28.66 -16.35
CA VAL A 228 22.19 -28.79 -17.79
C VAL A 228 22.94 -27.65 -18.50
N GLY A 229 23.96 -27.97 -19.25
CA GLY A 229 24.80 -27.00 -19.97
C GLY A 229 24.20 -26.52 -21.28
N GLY A 230 23.56 -27.42 -22.04
CA GLY A 230 22.98 -27.15 -23.34
C GLY A 230 21.51 -26.75 -23.29
N GLU A 231 20.92 -26.60 -24.49
CA GLU A 231 19.51 -26.27 -24.63
C GLU A 231 18.62 -27.46 -24.27
N ILE A 232 17.43 -27.15 -23.77
CA ILE A 232 16.34 -28.11 -23.61
C ILE A 232 15.33 -27.81 -24.73
N ARG A 233 15.08 -28.84 -25.57
CA ARG A 233 14.19 -28.75 -26.73
C ARG A 233 13.12 -29.83 -26.65
N ALA A 234 11.86 -29.43 -26.71
CA ALA A 234 10.73 -30.35 -26.68
C ALA A 234 10.22 -30.72 -28.09
N SER A 235 10.44 -29.86 -29.09
CA SER A 235 10.19 -30.08 -30.51
C SER A 235 8.73 -30.01 -30.92
N THR A 236 8.05 -31.11 -31.27
CA THR A 236 6.66 -31.12 -31.73
C THR A 236 5.80 -32.01 -30.86
N GLY A 237 4.65 -31.47 -30.41
CA GLY A 237 3.72 -32.18 -29.52
C GLY A 237 3.17 -31.27 -28.45
N ASN A 238 2.35 -31.79 -27.55
CA ASN A 238 1.90 -31.01 -26.42
C ASN A 238 2.75 -31.40 -25.20
N ASP A 239 3.79 -30.65 -24.97
CA ASP A 239 4.86 -31.00 -24.06
C ASP A 239 4.68 -30.41 -22.66
N THR A 240 5.26 -31.07 -21.67
CA THR A 240 5.23 -30.64 -20.28
C THR A 240 6.63 -30.46 -19.75
N PHE A 241 6.97 -29.24 -19.36
CA PHE A 241 8.21 -28.90 -18.70
C PHE A 241 7.97 -28.50 -17.24
N ILE A 242 8.64 -29.20 -16.33
CA ILE A 242 8.55 -28.91 -14.89
C ILE A 242 9.94 -28.63 -14.34
N TRP A 243 10.12 -27.47 -13.73
CA TRP A 243 11.35 -27.14 -13.01
C TRP A 243 10.98 -26.81 -11.56
N ASP A 244 11.37 -27.68 -10.61
CA ASP A 244 10.91 -27.63 -9.23
C ASP A 244 12.06 -27.66 -8.21
N GLY A 245 12.23 -26.61 -7.48
CA GLY A 245 13.03 -26.51 -6.24
C GLY A 245 14.54 -26.52 -6.41
N GLY A 246 15.09 -26.96 -7.56
CA GLY A 246 16.54 -27.06 -7.75
C GLY A 246 16.99 -27.33 -9.18
N GLY A 247 18.30 -27.48 -9.34
CA GLY A 247 18.93 -27.62 -10.64
C GLY A 247 19.32 -26.29 -11.29
N ILE A 248 20.27 -26.33 -12.20
CA ILE A 248 20.76 -25.15 -12.94
C ILE A 248 20.69 -25.45 -14.43
N ILE A 249 20.10 -24.58 -15.20
CA ILE A 249 20.01 -24.66 -16.67
C ILE A 249 20.71 -23.43 -17.24
N HIS A 250 21.78 -23.65 -18.03
CA HIS A 250 22.63 -22.57 -18.55
C HIS A 250 22.22 -22.05 -19.91
N SER A 251 21.33 -22.72 -20.59
CA SER A 251 20.91 -22.40 -21.95
C SER A 251 19.41 -22.24 -22.07
N ALA A 252 18.92 -21.90 -23.25
CA ALA A 252 17.50 -21.69 -23.48
C ALA A 252 16.68 -22.98 -23.35
N ILE A 253 15.42 -22.81 -22.92
CA ILE A 253 14.39 -23.85 -22.93
C ILE A 253 13.41 -23.49 -24.03
N LEU A 254 13.23 -24.38 -24.99
CA LEU A 254 12.44 -24.21 -26.20
C LEU A 254 11.41 -25.35 -26.27
N LEU A 255 10.11 -25.04 -26.13
CA LEU A 255 9.08 -26.06 -26.21
C LEU A 255 8.65 -26.32 -27.66
N GLU A 256 8.81 -25.32 -28.54
CA GLU A 256 8.67 -25.37 -30.02
C GLU A 256 7.20 -25.47 -30.48
N ASP A 257 6.78 -26.51 -31.20
CA ASP A 257 5.45 -26.58 -31.83
C ASP A 257 4.48 -27.45 -31.02
N GLY A 258 3.40 -26.86 -30.50
CA GLY A 258 2.42 -27.61 -29.72
C GLY A 258 1.54 -26.74 -28.86
N ASN A 259 0.74 -27.35 -27.97
CA ASN A 259 0.11 -26.62 -26.86
C ASN A 259 0.85 -27.03 -25.59
N ASP A 260 1.86 -26.30 -25.26
CA ASP A 260 2.83 -26.67 -24.26
C ASP A 260 2.54 -26.10 -22.88
N SER A 261 3.05 -26.76 -21.85
CA SER A 261 2.95 -26.30 -20.47
C SER A 261 4.30 -26.27 -19.78
N ALA A 262 4.66 -25.11 -19.23
CA ALA A 262 5.81 -24.97 -18.36
C ALA A 262 5.37 -24.59 -16.95
N THR A 263 5.88 -25.30 -15.95
CA THR A 263 5.68 -24.99 -14.54
C THR A 263 7.04 -24.75 -13.88
N LEU A 264 7.22 -23.52 -13.38
CA LEU A 264 8.36 -23.11 -12.59
C LEU A 264 7.91 -23.06 -11.12
N ARG A 265 8.38 -24.04 -10.33
CA ARG A 265 7.91 -24.20 -8.94
C ARG A 265 9.06 -24.08 -7.95
N ASN A 266 8.80 -23.42 -6.81
CA ASN A 266 9.75 -23.27 -5.69
C ASN A 266 11.13 -22.73 -6.11
N LEU A 267 11.15 -21.81 -7.08
CA LEU A 267 12.38 -21.26 -7.66
C LEU A 267 12.53 -19.78 -7.26
N GLY A 268 13.78 -19.35 -7.20
CA GLY A 268 14.13 -17.95 -7.02
C GLY A 268 14.85 -17.36 -8.22
N GLU A 269 14.88 -16.04 -8.35
CA GLU A 269 15.56 -15.35 -9.45
C GLU A 269 17.04 -15.73 -9.57
N SER A 270 17.73 -16.00 -8.46
CA SER A 270 19.14 -16.43 -8.49
C SER A 270 19.38 -17.71 -9.32
N THR A 271 18.39 -18.58 -9.37
CA THR A 271 18.41 -19.79 -10.21
C THR A 271 17.97 -19.48 -11.63
N LEU A 272 16.84 -18.79 -11.77
CA LEU A 272 16.23 -18.46 -13.06
C LEU A 272 17.09 -17.52 -13.91
N ALA A 273 17.85 -16.62 -13.29
CA ALA A 273 18.72 -15.68 -14.00
C ALA A 273 19.85 -16.35 -14.78
N GLN A 274 20.16 -17.63 -14.50
CA GLN A 274 21.17 -18.38 -15.23
C GLN A 274 20.66 -18.92 -16.57
N THR A 275 19.33 -18.94 -16.77
CA THR A 275 18.66 -19.38 -17.98
C THR A 275 18.34 -18.18 -18.86
N PRO A 276 18.86 -18.06 -20.08
CA PRO A 276 18.67 -16.88 -20.92
C PRO A 276 17.24 -16.74 -21.47
N GLY A 277 16.49 -17.82 -21.60
CA GLY A 277 15.13 -17.79 -22.12
C GLY A 277 14.32 -19.04 -21.88
N LEU A 278 13.03 -18.88 -21.76
CA LEU A 278 11.99 -19.91 -21.74
C LEU A 278 10.94 -19.52 -22.78
N ASN A 279 10.82 -20.30 -23.83
CA ASN A 279 9.99 -19.99 -24.98
C ASN A 279 8.93 -21.09 -25.13
N GLY A 280 7.66 -20.71 -25.13
CA GLY A 280 6.51 -21.61 -25.33
C GLY A 280 6.53 -22.21 -26.72
N GLY A 281 6.65 -21.40 -27.77
CA GLY A 281 6.71 -21.89 -29.12
C GLY A 281 5.58 -21.40 -30.00
N SER A 282 5.05 -22.31 -30.80
CA SER A 282 3.89 -22.06 -31.66
C SER A 282 2.70 -22.87 -31.16
N GLY A 283 1.61 -22.23 -30.77
CA GLY A 283 0.45 -22.93 -30.27
C GLY A 283 -0.37 -22.18 -29.25
N VAL A 284 -0.93 -22.87 -28.28
CA VAL A 284 -1.60 -22.28 -27.13
C VAL A 284 -0.87 -22.73 -25.86
N ASP A 285 0.07 -21.93 -25.42
CA ASP A 285 1.05 -22.29 -24.42
C ASP A 285 0.74 -21.70 -23.04
N LEU A 286 1.04 -22.51 -22.02
CA LEU A 286 0.78 -22.17 -20.61
C LEU A 286 2.08 -22.07 -19.81
N LEU A 287 2.37 -20.90 -19.26
CA LEU A 287 3.44 -20.71 -18.27
C LEU A 287 2.84 -20.52 -16.88
N THR A 288 3.27 -21.33 -15.93
CA THR A 288 2.85 -21.20 -14.53
C THR A 288 4.05 -20.99 -13.63
N PHE A 289 4.03 -19.87 -12.89
CA PHE A 289 4.89 -19.63 -11.75
C PHE A 289 4.13 -20.08 -10.49
N ASP A 290 4.69 -21.05 -9.78
CA ASP A 290 4.08 -21.66 -8.60
C ASP A 290 5.05 -21.52 -7.41
N HIS A 291 4.74 -20.67 -6.45
CA HIS A 291 5.62 -20.34 -5.32
C HIS A 291 7.04 -19.93 -5.78
N THR A 292 7.10 -19.09 -6.81
CA THR A 292 8.33 -18.72 -7.51
C THR A 292 8.53 -17.21 -7.52
N THR A 293 9.76 -16.77 -7.26
CA THR A 293 10.15 -15.36 -7.38
C THR A 293 11.03 -15.19 -8.61
N THR A 294 10.63 -14.29 -9.50
CA THR A 294 11.33 -14.05 -10.76
C THR A 294 11.35 -12.58 -11.16
N ALA A 295 12.29 -12.25 -12.04
CA ALA A 295 12.43 -10.97 -12.72
C ALA A 295 12.78 -11.19 -14.20
N GLY A 296 12.97 -10.10 -14.95
CA GLY A 296 13.43 -10.21 -16.33
C GLY A 296 12.37 -10.70 -17.32
N ALA A 297 11.35 -9.88 -17.52
CA ALA A 297 10.19 -10.16 -18.39
C ALA A 297 10.54 -10.71 -19.78
N SER A 298 11.63 -10.24 -20.38
CA SER A 298 12.08 -10.66 -21.72
C SER A 298 12.57 -12.10 -21.82
N ARG A 299 12.79 -12.76 -20.69
CA ARG A 299 13.17 -14.19 -20.61
C ARG A 299 12.04 -15.10 -21.07
N TYR A 300 10.81 -14.68 -20.83
CA TYR A 300 9.61 -15.48 -21.07
C TYR A 300 8.92 -15.02 -22.35
N THR A 301 8.94 -15.83 -23.38
CA THR A 301 8.45 -15.43 -24.71
C THR A 301 7.47 -16.45 -25.29
N LYS A 302 6.51 -15.96 -26.09
CA LYS A 302 5.52 -16.76 -26.78
C LYS A 302 4.64 -17.60 -25.84
N TRP A 303 3.99 -16.94 -24.91
CA TRP A 303 3.04 -17.56 -23.98
C TRP A 303 1.67 -16.91 -24.16
N GLU A 304 0.63 -17.72 -24.40
CA GLU A 304 -0.76 -17.27 -24.51
C GLU A 304 -1.40 -17.12 -23.14
N THR A 305 -0.99 -17.95 -22.19
CA THR A 305 -1.47 -17.86 -20.81
C THR A 305 -0.28 -17.88 -19.85
N VAL A 306 -0.25 -16.90 -18.97
CA VAL A 306 0.73 -16.79 -17.88
C VAL A 306 -0.01 -16.72 -16.55
N ASN A 307 0.34 -17.61 -15.62
CA ASN A 307 -0.26 -17.64 -14.29
C ASN A 307 0.80 -17.41 -13.21
N LEU A 308 0.53 -16.44 -12.31
CA LEU A 308 1.20 -16.34 -11.03
C LEU A 308 0.31 -16.97 -9.97
N SER A 309 0.82 -17.95 -9.23
CA SER A 309 0.06 -18.74 -8.26
C SER A 309 0.86 -19.04 -7.00
N ASN A 310 0.14 -19.33 -5.91
CA ASN A 310 0.70 -19.80 -4.63
C ASN A 310 1.78 -18.89 -4.04
N GLY A 311 1.56 -17.57 -4.05
CA GLY A 311 2.50 -16.61 -3.49
C GLY A 311 3.68 -16.28 -4.40
N SER A 312 3.54 -16.51 -5.70
CA SER A 312 4.58 -16.15 -6.69
C SER A 312 4.73 -14.64 -6.80
N GLN A 313 5.95 -14.21 -7.06
CA GLN A 313 6.30 -12.79 -7.20
C GLN A 313 7.05 -12.58 -8.51
N ILE A 314 6.60 -11.60 -9.28
CA ILE A 314 7.32 -11.16 -10.47
C ILE A 314 7.70 -9.69 -10.36
N ASP A 315 8.97 -9.39 -10.55
CA ASP A 315 9.43 -8.03 -10.76
C ASP A 315 9.46 -7.76 -12.27
N LEU A 316 8.45 -7.02 -12.71
CA LEU A 316 8.23 -6.71 -14.11
C LEU A 316 8.98 -5.43 -14.47
N ASP A 317 10.27 -5.56 -14.74
CA ASP A 317 11.07 -4.51 -15.34
C ASP A 317 11.25 -4.79 -16.84
N GLY A 318 10.63 -3.95 -17.67
CA GLY A 318 10.61 -4.12 -19.13
C GLY A 318 9.29 -4.64 -19.69
N ASN A 319 9.34 -5.18 -20.91
CA ASN A 319 8.13 -5.59 -21.64
C ASN A 319 7.91 -7.11 -21.60
N PHE A 320 6.77 -7.53 -21.06
CA PHE A 320 6.28 -8.90 -21.14
C PHE A 320 5.36 -9.03 -22.36
N VAL A 321 5.77 -9.75 -23.38
CA VAL A 321 5.01 -9.94 -24.61
C VAL A 321 4.20 -11.22 -24.53
N LEU A 322 2.87 -11.12 -24.63
CA LEU A 322 1.94 -12.23 -24.60
C LEU A 322 1.54 -12.68 -26.01
N GLY A 323 1.56 -14.00 -26.20
CA GLY A 323 1.20 -14.62 -27.46
C GLY A 323 2.36 -14.80 -28.43
N ASP A 324 2.05 -15.33 -29.57
CA ASP A 324 2.94 -15.62 -30.68
C ASP A 324 2.44 -15.08 -32.04
N SER A 325 3.00 -15.53 -33.16
CA SER A 325 2.57 -15.12 -34.49
C SER A 325 1.19 -15.69 -34.91
N SER A 326 0.71 -16.73 -34.26
CA SER A 326 -0.58 -17.39 -34.56
C SER A 326 -1.69 -16.84 -33.71
N SER A 327 -1.49 -16.68 -32.43
CA SER A 327 -2.45 -16.17 -31.43
C SER A 327 -2.50 -14.64 -31.44
N GLY A 328 -1.36 -14.01 -31.61
CA GLY A 328 -1.18 -12.55 -31.62
C GLY A 328 -1.30 -11.88 -30.25
N THR A 329 -1.79 -12.56 -29.22
CA THR A 329 -2.03 -12.01 -27.88
C THR A 329 -2.22 -13.11 -26.85
N GLY A 330 -2.39 -12.70 -25.56
CA GLY A 330 -2.62 -13.65 -24.49
C GLY A 330 -3.16 -13.02 -23.21
N VAL A 331 -3.15 -13.81 -22.15
CA VAL A 331 -3.70 -13.49 -20.84
C VAL A 331 -2.66 -13.67 -19.76
N PHE A 332 -2.53 -12.70 -18.86
CA PHE A 332 -1.70 -12.75 -17.67
C PHE A 332 -2.59 -12.74 -16.43
N ASN A 333 -2.50 -13.76 -15.59
CA ASN A 333 -3.32 -13.93 -14.40
C ASN A 333 -2.45 -13.84 -13.13
N ILE A 334 -2.91 -13.03 -12.18
CA ILE A 334 -2.34 -12.93 -10.84
C ILE A 334 -3.38 -13.46 -9.86
N ASP A 335 -3.08 -14.55 -9.16
CA ASP A 335 -3.97 -15.11 -8.16
C ASP A 335 -3.98 -14.26 -6.87
N ALA A 336 -4.90 -14.56 -5.95
CA ALA A 336 -5.10 -13.78 -4.71
C ALA A 336 -3.91 -13.79 -3.75
N THR A 337 -2.95 -14.67 -3.94
CA THR A 337 -1.78 -14.82 -3.06
C THR A 337 -0.50 -14.24 -3.66
N SER A 338 -0.52 -13.95 -4.95
CA SER A 338 0.66 -13.57 -5.74
C SER A 338 0.76 -12.06 -5.97
N SER A 339 1.93 -11.60 -6.34
CA SER A 339 2.20 -10.18 -6.56
C SER A 339 3.05 -9.91 -7.82
N LEU A 340 2.80 -8.74 -8.40
CA LEU A 340 3.58 -8.16 -9.47
C LEU A 340 4.09 -6.80 -9.01
N THR A 341 5.41 -6.61 -9.01
CA THR A 341 6.05 -5.30 -8.82
C THR A 341 6.47 -4.72 -10.16
N SER A 342 6.50 -3.40 -10.28
CA SER A 342 6.93 -2.73 -11.51
C SER A 342 7.42 -1.32 -11.25
N THR A 343 8.51 -0.93 -11.90
CA THR A 343 8.97 0.47 -11.98
C THR A 343 8.54 1.12 -13.29
N GLN A 344 8.74 0.43 -14.42
CA GLN A 344 8.33 0.87 -15.77
C GLN A 344 7.99 -0.32 -16.67
N GLY A 345 7.40 -1.36 -16.11
CA GLY A 345 7.04 -2.56 -16.83
C GLY A 345 5.84 -2.39 -17.75
N SER A 346 5.74 -3.29 -18.71
CA SER A 346 4.60 -3.35 -19.61
C SER A 346 4.20 -4.78 -19.94
N ILE A 347 2.89 -4.98 -20.16
CA ILE A 347 2.30 -6.21 -20.69
C ILE A 347 1.68 -5.86 -22.04
N THR A 348 2.20 -6.47 -23.11
CA THR A 348 1.80 -6.15 -24.47
C THR A 348 1.41 -7.40 -25.27
N PRO A 349 0.54 -7.27 -26.26
CA PRO A 349 0.30 -8.34 -27.20
C PRO A 349 1.48 -8.49 -28.17
N PHE A 350 1.69 -9.67 -28.70
CA PHE A 350 2.68 -9.94 -29.73
C PHE A 350 2.36 -9.18 -31.04
N THR A 351 1.11 -9.21 -31.47
CA THR A 351 0.68 -8.53 -32.69
C THR A 351 0.17 -7.13 -32.38
N THR A 352 0.76 -6.13 -33.02
CA THR A 352 0.33 -4.74 -32.90
C THR A 352 -1.15 -4.55 -33.26
N GLY A 353 -1.90 -3.87 -32.40
CA GLY A 353 -3.35 -3.66 -32.56
C GLY A 353 -4.24 -4.72 -31.91
N GLN A 354 -3.67 -5.83 -31.49
CA GLN A 354 -4.34 -6.78 -30.61
C GLN A 354 -4.32 -6.24 -29.16
N ARG A 355 -5.02 -6.93 -28.26
CA ARG A 355 -5.13 -6.55 -26.84
C ARG A 355 -4.68 -7.68 -25.94
N ALA A 356 -3.66 -7.44 -25.15
CA ALA A 356 -3.32 -8.29 -24.02
C ALA A 356 -4.39 -8.17 -22.93
N THR A 357 -4.49 -9.16 -22.06
CA THR A 357 -5.39 -9.11 -20.91
C THR A 357 -4.61 -9.38 -19.63
N LEU A 358 -4.76 -8.49 -18.64
CA LEU A 358 -4.27 -8.67 -17.29
C LEU A 358 -5.45 -8.88 -16.35
N ASN A 359 -5.53 -10.06 -15.74
CA ASN A 359 -6.50 -10.38 -14.69
C ASN A 359 -5.79 -10.29 -13.33
N ASN A 360 -6.28 -9.43 -12.44
CA ASN A 360 -5.67 -9.20 -11.13
C ASN A 360 -6.61 -9.60 -10.00
N ALA A 361 -6.36 -10.73 -9.37
CA ALA A 361 -6.94 -11.12 -8.10
C ALA A 361 -5.97 -10.90 -6.91
N GLY A 362 -4.68 -10.63 -7.19
CA GLY A 362 -3.61 -10.46 -6.23
C GLY A 362 -3.20 -9.00 -6.05
N ILE A 363 -1.89 -8.78 -5.97
CA ILE A 363 -1.32 -7.47 -5.67
C ILE A 363 -0.50 -6.97 -6.86
N ILE A 364 -0.83 -5.80 -7.36
CA ILE A 364 0.05 -4.99 -8.19
C ILE A 364 0.67 -3.93 -7.28
N ASP A 365 1.97 -3.97 -7.10
CA ASP A 365 2.68 -3.08 -6.19
C ASP A 365 3.67 -2.21 -6.95
N LEU A 366 3.33 -0.93 -7.08
CA LEU A 366 4.18 0.10 -7.66
C LEU A 366 4.91 0.91 -6.57
N SER A 367 4.70 0.53 -5.29
CA SER A 367 5.23 1.26 -4.14
C SER A 367 6.49 0.66 -3.55
N SER A 368 6.83 -0.57 -3.92
CA SER A 368 7.96 -1.32 -3.37
C SER A 368 9.30 -0.96 -4.00
N GLY A 369 10.36 -1.11 -3.21
CA GLY A 369 11.75 -1.10 -3.70
C GLY A 369 12.36 0.27 -3.92
N ASN A 370 11.59 1.37 -3.88
CA ASN A 370 12.12 2.72 -4.03
C ASN A 370 11.24 3.78 -3.35
N THR A 371 11.69 5.04 -3.38
CA THR A 371 10.97 6.20 -2.85
C THR A 371 10.66 7.19 -3.98
N ARG A 372 10.05 6.70 -5.06
CA ARG A 372 9.67 7.50 -6.23
C ARG A 372 8.16 7.52 -6.35
N THR A 373 7.66 8.51 -7.05
CA THR A 373 6.23 8.73 -7.34
C THR A 373 5.98 8.79 -8.85
N ASN A 374 6.68 7.96 -9.61
CA ASN A 374 6.57 7.93 -11.07
C ASN A 374 6.68 6.50 -11.64
N ASP A 375 6.49 5.50 -10.80
CA ASP A 375 6.50 4.13 -11.25
C ASP A 375 5.22 3.79 -12.01
N THR A 376 5.34 2.92 -13.01
CA THR A 376 4.22 2.58 -13.87
C THR A 376 4.17 1.10 -14.22
N LEU A 377 2.96 0.59 -14.34
CA LEU A 377 2.68 -0.65 -15.06
C LEU A 377 1.78 -0.30 -16.25
N THR A 378 2.21 -0.61 -17.46
CA THR A 378 1.44 -0.36 -18.67
C THR A 378 0.84 -1.66 -19.21
N VAL A 379 -0.47 -1.69 -19.42
CA VAL A 379 -1.18 -2.80 -20.06
C VAL A 379 -1.70 -2.32 -21.41
N GLN A 380 -1.15 -2.86 -22.50
CA GLN A 380 -1.63 -2.62 -23.86
C GLN A 380 -2.83 -3.55 -24.14
N GLY A 381 -4.02 -3.18 -23.68
CA GLY A 381 -5.22 -4.00 -23.78
C GLY A 381 -6.13 -3.92 -22.56
N ASN A 382 -6.63 -5.04 -22.09
CA ASN A 382 -7.65 -5.09 -21.05
C ASN A 382 -7.04 -5.31 -19.65
N TYR A 383 -7.63 -4.65 -18.68
CA TYR A 383 -7.42 -4.88 -17.26
C TYR A 383 -8.73 -5.32 -16.60
N ALA A 384 -8.70 -6.41 -15.87
CA ALA A 384 -9.83 -6.89 -15.07
C ALA A 384 -9.41 -7.11 -13.62
N GLY A 385 -9.91 -6.29 -12.70
CA GLY A 385 -9.78 -6.51 -11.27
C GLY A 385 -10.73 -7.60 -10.79
N ILE A 386 -10.22 -8.57 -10.06
CA ILE A 386 -11.01 -9.66 -9.44
C ILE A 386 -10.81 -9.55 -7.93
N ASP A 387 -11.33 -8.47 -7.34
CA ASP A 387 -11.06 -8.04 -5.96
C ASP A 387 -9.55 -7.85 -5.67
N GLY A 388 -8.80 -7.47 -6.70
CA GLY A 388 -7.37 -7.26 -6.64
C GLY A 388 -6.98 -6.01 -5.86
N HIS A 389 -5.68 -5.85 -5.69
CA HIS A 389 -5.07 -4.74 -4.99
C HIS A 389 -4.07 -4.00 -5.87
N LEU A 390 -4.06 -2.67 -5.77
CA LEU A 390 -3.08 -1.79 -6.41
C LEU A 390 -2.46 -0.88 -5.34
N SER A 391 -1.15 -0.98 -5.12
CA SER A 391 -0.39 -0.10 -4.23
C SER A 391 0.35 0.95 -5.05
N VAL A 392 0.19 2.23 -4.69
CA VAL A 392 0.84 3.36 -5.34
C VAL A 392 1.45 4.31 -4.31
N GLN A 393 2.57 4.92 -4.66
CA GLN A 393 3.11 6.09 -3.97
C GLN A 393 2.65 7.37 -4.68
N SER A 394 2.29 8.37 -3.90
CA SER A 394 1.85 9.67 -4.42
C SER A 394 2.38 10.79 -3.52
N SER A 395 2.85 11.86 -4.09
CA SER A 395 3.08 13.08 -3.35
C SER A 395 1.76 13.82 -3.25
N LEU A 396 1.04 13.67 -2.13
CA LEU A 396 -0.30 14.24 -1.98
C LEU A 396 -0.24 15.77 -1.90
N GLY A 397 -0.66 16.44 -2.96
CA GLY A 397 -0.69 17.89 -3.12
C GLY A 397 -1.79 18.32 -4.07
N ASP A 398 -1.48 19.24 -4.99
CA ASP A 398 -2.40 19.73 -6.01
C ASP A 398 -2.50 18.82 -7.25
N ASP A 399 -3.18 19.29 -8.31
CA ASP A 399 -3.39 18.55 -9.56
C ASP A 399 -2.09 18.17 -10.30
N SER A 400 -0.99 18.85 -10.03
CA SER A 400 0.31 18.62 -10.67
C SER A 400 1.19 17.61 -9.94
N SER A 401 0.74 17.14 -8.79
CA SER A 401 1.51 16.25 -7.92
C SER A 401 1.79 14.90 -8.58
N PRO A 402 3.03 14.41 -8.50
CA PRO A 402 3.41 13.16 -9.11
C PRO A 402 2.84 11.95 -8.32
N SER A 403 2.54 10.89 -9.06
CA SER A 403 2.03 9.63 -8.51
C SER A 403 2.42 8.47 -9.41
N ASP A 404 2.61 7.30 -8.82
CA ASP A 404 2.66 6.05 -9.56
C ASP A 404 1.33 5.79 -10.25
N LYS A 405 1.37 5.01 -11.37
CA LYS A 405 0.20 4.82 -12.23
C LYS A 405 0.08 3.42 -12.80
N LEU A 406 -1.11 2.87 -12.73
CA LEU A 406 -1.53 1.83 -13.66
C LEU A 406 -1.99 2.51 -14.97
N VAL A 407 -1.34 2.18 -16.08
CA VAL A 407 -1.68 2.71 -17.42
C VAL A 407 -2.32 1.60 -18.24
N VAL A 408 -3.55 1.81 -18.71
CA VAL A 408 -4.26 0.88 -19.59
C VAL A 408 -4.48 1.57 -20.92
N LYS A 409 -4.02 0.94 -21.99
CA LYS A 409 -4.00 1.52 -23.31
C LYS A 409 -4.85 0.72 -24.28
N ASP A 410 -5.76 1.39 -24.97
CA ASP A 410 -6.61 0.86 -26.05
C ASP A 410 -7.49 -0.34 -25.66
N GLY A 411 -7.90 -0.47 -24.38
CA GLY A 411 -8.66 -1.61 -23.89
C GLY A 411 -9.78 -1.23 -22.92
N THR A 412 -10.01 -2.10 -21.94
CA THR A 412 -11.06 -1.91 -20.91
C THR A 412 -10.49 -2.01 -19.53
N LEU A 413 -11.06 -1.23 -18.58
CA LEU A 413 -10.80 -1.35 -17.14
C LEU A 413 -12.11 -1.79 -16.49
N THR A 414 -12.13 -3.03 -15.99
CA THR A 414 -13.35 -3.69 -15.48
C THR A 414 -13.12 -4.38 -14.14
N GLY A 415 -14.17 -4.90 -13.57
CA GLY A 415 -14.13 -5.62 -12.29
C GLY A 415 -13.97 -4.69 -11.10
N THR A 416 -13.26 -5.12 -10.05
CA THR A 416 -13.02 -4.35 -8.82
C THR A 416 -11.57 -4.45 -8.36
N THR A 417 -10.96 -3.31 -8.05
CA THR A 417 -9.60 -3.22 -7.51
C THR A 417 -9.55 -2.21 -6.37
N ALA A 418 -8.99 -2.62 -5.23
CA ALA A 418 -8.77 -1.72 -4.10
C ALA A 418 -7.41 -1.02 -4.22
N ILE A 419 -7.39 0.31 -4.15
CA ILE A 419 -6.15 1.11 -4.21
C ILE A 419 -5.71 1.49 -2.80
N THR A 420 -4.45 1.21 -2.46
CA THR A 420 -3.76 1.81 -1.32
C THR A 420 -2.83 2.90 -1.82
N VAL A 421 -2.92 4.07 -1.20
CA VAL A 421 -2.07 5.21 -1.51
C VAL A 421 -1.15 5.48 -0.33
N THR A 422 0.14 5.51 -0.59
CA THR A 422 1.16 5.92 0.38
C THR A 422 1.60 7.34 0.06
N ASN A 423 1.41 8.28 1.00
CA ASN A 423 1.89 9.64 0.84
C ASN A 423 3.41 9.70 0.94
N LEU A 424 4.06 10.15 -0.09
CA LEU A 424 5.52 10.32 -0.13
C LEU A 424 5.88 11.81 -0.13
N GLY A 425 5.89 12.39 1.08
CA GLY A 425 6.32 13.77 1.32
C GLY A 425 5.36 14.87 0.85
N GLY A 426 4.13 14.52 0.46
CA GLY A 426 3.11 15.50 0.12
C GLY A 426 2.54 16.21 1.35
N ALA A 427 2.54 17.54 1.35
CA ALA A 427 2.06 18.38 2.44
C ALA A 427 0.53 18.62 2.42
N GLY A 428 -0.17 18.11 1.41
CA GLY A 428 -1.58 18.37 1.18
C GLY A 428 -1.83 19.75 0.54
N ALA A 429 -2.64 19.75 -0.53
CA ALA A 429 -3.13 20.97 -1.15
C ALA A 429 -4.47 20.72 -1.81
N GLN A 430 -5.19 21.79 -2.15
CA GLN A 430 -6.47 21.68 -2.83
C GLN A 430 -6.27 21.35 -4.31
N THR A 431 -6.94 20.32 -4.80
CA THR A 431 -7.03 20.02 -6.23
C THR A 431 -8.18 20.84 -6.85
N LEU A 432 -7.91 21.50 -7.97
CA LEU A 432 -8.84 22.46 -8.57
C LEU A 432 -9.37 22.00 -9.94
N GLN A 433 -8.78 20.94 -10.51
CA GLN A 433 -9.11 20.40 -11.83
C GLN A 433 -9.36 18.88 -11.78
N ASN A 434 -8.49 18.10 -12.44
CA ASN A 434 -8.66 16.65 -12.54
C ASN A 434 -8.30 15.93 -11.25
N GLY A 435 -7.35 16.45 -10.47
CA GLY A 435 -6.75 15.77 -9.33
C GLY A 435 -5.48 14.99 -9.70
N ILE A 436 -4.93 14.25 -8.76
CA ILE A 436 -3.71 13.44 -8.91
C ILE A 436 -4.08 12.13 -9.59
N GLN A 437 -3.54 11.89 -10.78
CA GLN A 437 -3.85 10.70 -11.57
C GLN A 437 -3.14 9.45 -11.03
N VAL A 438 -3.88 8.42 -10.65
CA VAL A 438 -3.38 7.13 -10.15
C VAL A 438 -3.66 5.96 -11.11
N VAL A 439 -4.70 6.08 -11.96
CA VAL A 439 -4.96 5.15 -13.07
C VAL A 439 -5.19 5.96 -14.35
N GLN A 440 -4.45 5.64 -15.38
CA GLN A 440 -4.54 6.31 -16.67
C GLN A 440 -5.18 5.40 -17.73
N ALA A 441 -6.33 5.79 -18.23
CA ALA A 441 -6.89 5.25 -19.46
C ALA A 441 -6.34 6.05 -20.65
N GLN A 442 -5.66 5.39 -21.58
CA GLN A 442 -4.97 6.00 -22.71
C GLN A 442 -5.53 5.51 -24.04
N GLY A 443 -5.52 6.36 -25.06
CA GLY A 443 -6.07 6.02 -26.37
C GLY A 443 -7.58 5.77 -26.33
N THR A 444 -8.03 4.60 -26.78
CA THR A 444 -9.46 4.21 -26.79
C THR A 444 -9.88 3.45 -25.52
N ALA A 445 -9.09 3.49 -24.45
CA ALA A 445 -9.39 2.75 -23.23
C ALA A 445 -10.63 3.29 -22.50
N VAL A 446 -11.50 2.37 -22.04
CA VAL A 446 -12.76 2.69 -21.36
C VAL A 446 -12.79 2.03 -20.00
N SER A 447 -13.16 2.79 -18.95
CA SER A 447 -13.27 2.31 -17.59
C SER A 447 -14.72 2.21 -17.12
N ASN A 448 -15.04 1.13 -16.39
CA ASN A 448 -16.29 1.03 -15.62
C ASN A 448 -16.23 1.97 -14.40
N ASN A 449 -17.41 2.34 -13.86
CA ASN A 449 -17.50 3.26 -12.72
C ASN A 449 -17.08 2.64 -11.39
N ASP A 450 -17.08 1.32 -11.29
CA ASP A 450 -16.79 0.51 -10.11
C ASP A 450 -15.44 -0.23 -10.20
N ALA A 451 -14.64 0.05 -11.25
CA ALA A 451 -13.39 -0.64 -11.47
C ALA A 451 -12.35 -0.41 -10.36
N PHE A 452 -12.40 0.73 -9.67
CA PHE A 452 -11.47 1.04 -8.58
C PHE A 452 -12.17 1.69 -7.39
N ARG A 453 -11.61 1.44 -6.19
CA ARG A 453 -12.02 2.05 -4.92
C ARG A 453 -10.81 2.25 -4.01
N LEU A 454 -10.87 3.20 -3.09
CA LEU A 454 -9.85 3.30 -2.04
C LEU A 454 -10.01 2.17 -1.02
N LYS A 455 -8.90 1.61 -0.56
CA LYS A 455 -8.88 0.62 0.53
C LYS A 455 -8.94 1.29 1.90
N THR A 456 -8.27 2.41 2.05
CA THR A 456 -8.18 3.20 3.28
C THR A 456 -8.39 4.67 2.96
N LYS A 457 -8.78 5.46 3.95
CA LYS A 457 -8.82 6.91 3.82
C LYS A 457 -7.43 7.46 3.52
N VAL A 458 -7.39 8.48 2.69
CA VAL A 458 -6.16 9.16 2.25
C VAL A 458 -6.24 10.61 2.70
N SER A 459 -5.28 11.06 3.50
CA SER A 459 -5.24 12.42 4.04
C SER A 459 -3.82 12.98 4.00
N ALA A 460 -3.69 14.27 3.76
CA ALA A 460 -2.43 15.00 3.88
C ALA A 460 -2.72 16.48 4.19
N GLY A 461 -1.92 17.09 5.07
CA GLY A 461 -2.13 18.48 5.51
C GLY A 461 -3.54 18.69 6.05
N ALA A 462 -4.24 19.66 5.51
CA ALA A 462 -5.61 19.99 5.88
C ALA A 462 -6.68 19.17 5.13
N PHE A 463 -6.32 18.28 4.20
CA PHE A 463 -7.26 17.72 3.25
C PHE A 463 -7.42 16.19 3.38
N ASP A 464 -8.65 15.72 3.12
CA ASP A 464 -8.95 14.35 2.74
C ASP A 464 -8.95 14.24 1.21
N TYR A 465 -8.43 13.12 0.67
CA TYR A 465 -8.42 12.83 -0.76
C TYR A 465 -9.37 11.68 -1.06
N GLU A 466 -10.31 11.91 -1.95
CA GLU A 466 -11.25 10.90 -2.43
C GLU A 466 -10.92 10.48 -3.87
N LEU A 467 -11.23 9.24 -4.22
CA LEU A 467 -11.00 8.72 -5.56
C LEU A 467 -12.18 9.03 -6.48
N TYR A 468 -11.89 9.56 -7.65
CA TYR A 468 -12.89 9.87 -8.68
C TYR A 468 -12.54 9.23 -10.01
N LYS A 469 -13.56 8.69 -10.66
CA LYS A 469 -13.50 8.40 -12.10
C LYS A 469 -13.82 9.66 -12.90
N GLY A 470 -12.98 9.93 -13.88
CA GLY A 470 -13.08 11.06 -14.76
C GLY A 470 -12.53 12.34 -14.16
N GLY A 471 -12.03 13.21 -15.05
CA GLY A 471 -11.60 14.57 -14.77
C GLY A 471 -12.60 15.59 -15.29
N VAL A 472 -12.21 16.87 -15.23
CA VAL A 472 -12.97 18.00 -15.78
C VAL A 472 -12.39 18.53 -17.10
N THR A 473 -11.38 17.84 -17.65
CA THR A 473 -10.79 18.13 -18.95
C THR A 473 -11.15 17.06 -19.97
N VAL A 474 -11.19 17.42 -21.24
CA VAL A 474 -11.46 16.47 -22.34
C VAL A 474 -10.39 15.36 -22.36
N GLY A 475 -10.81 14.10 -22.55
CA GLY A 475 -9.91 12.94 -22.59
C GLY A 475 -9.57 12.36 -21.22
N SER A 476 -10.10 12.93 -20.13
CA SER A 476 -9.89 12.44 -18.77
C SER A 476 -10.98 11.50 -18.24
N GLU A 477 -12.03 11.24 -19.01
CA GLU A 477 -13.30 10.64 -18.59
C GLU A 477 -13.17 9.21 -18.07
N ASN A 478 -12.16 8.48 -18.52
CA ASN A 478 -11.94 7.07 -18.19
C ASN A 478 -10.78 6.83 -17.23
N SER A 479 -10.06 7.89 -16.85
CA SER A 479 -8.95 7.82 -15.89
C SER A 479 -9.45 8.02 -14.46
N TRP A 480 -8.61 7.69 -13.47
CA TRP A 480 -8.95 7.79 -12.06
C TRP A 480 -7.99 8.71 -11.31
N TYR A 481 -8.56 9.57 -10.47
CA TYR A 481 -7.85 10.67 -9.84
C TYR A 481 -8.15 10.74 -8.35
N LEU A 482 -7.14 11.05 -7.53
CA LEU A 482 -7.32 11.47 -6.15
C LEU A 482 -7.62 12.97 -6.12
N ARG A 483 -8.67 13.36 -5.39
CA ARG A 483 -9.07 14.75 -5.24
C ARG A 483 -9.29 15.15 -3.79
N SER A 484 -8.78 16.30 -3.45
CA SER A 484 -9.00 16.99 -2.17
C SER A 484 -10.10 18.05 -2.25
N SER A 485 -10.83 18.08 -3.35
CA SER A 485 -12.01 18.92 -3.52
C SER A 485 -13.04 18.28 -4.45
N VAL A 486 -14.29 18.66 -4.27
CA VAL A 486 -15.36 18.34 -5.23
C VAL A 486 -15.37 19.41 -6.31
N VAL A 487 -14.97 19.02 -7.53
CA VAL A 487 -14.87 19.92 -8.66
C VAL A 487 -16.06 19.73 -9.60
N ALA A 488 -16.76 20.80 -9.89
CA ALA A 488 -17.86 20.79 -10.85
C ALA A 488 -17.35 20.60 -12.28
N ALA A 489 -18.11 19.88 -13.11
CA ALA A 489 -17.87 19.92 -14.55
C ALA A 489 -17.97 21.36 -15.09
N PRO A 490 -17.11 21.73 -16.06
CA PRO A 490 -17.14 23.08 -16.62
C PRO A 490 -18.49 23.41 -17.27
N VAL A 491 -18.82 24.68 -17.30
CA VAL A 491 -19.98 25.17 -18.07
C VAL A 491 -19.76 24.85 -19.53
N LEU A 492 -20.69 24.13 -20.15
CA LEU A 492 -20.65 23.83 -21.57
C LEU A 492 -21.20 25.02 -22.33
N THR A 493 -20.41 25.56 -23.27
CA THR A 493 -20.85 26.56 -24.19
C THR A 493 -20.75 26.04 -25.61
N VAL A 494 -21.73 26.32 -26.41
CA VAL A 494 -21.70 26.01 -27.85
C VAL A 494 -21.62 27.29 -28.65
N PRO A 495 -20.91 27.30 -29.81
CA PRO A 495 -20.90 28.44 -30.71
C PRO A 495 -22.29 28.85 -31.13
N ASN A 496 -22.57 30.15 -31.17
CA ASN A 496 -23.83 30.64 -31.70
C ASN A 496 -23.83 30.50 -33.22
N PRO A 497 -24.92 30.02 -33.85
CA PRO A 497 -25.04 29.99 -35.31
C PRO A 497 -24.87 31.39 -35.95
N ASP A 498 -25.24 32.45 -35.24
CA ASP A 498 -24.89 33.83 -35.60
C ASP A 498 -23.58 34.23 -34.93
N PRO A 499 -22.46 34.37 -35.67
CA PRO A 499 -21.16 34.73 -35.14
C PRO A 499 -21.09 36.14 -34.52
N ALA A 500 -22.11 36.97 -34.71
CA ALA A 500 -22.21 38.29 -34.07
C ALA A 500 -22.73 38.22 -32.63
N LEU A 501 -23.27 37.07 -32.23
CA LEU A 501 -23.83 36.85 -30.90
C LEU A 501 -22.86 36.01 -30.00
N PRO A 502 -22.93 36.17 -28.67
CA PRO A 502 -22.10 35.42 -27.75
C PRO A 502 -22.43 33.92 -27.83
N PRO A 503 -21.47 33.01 -27.44
CA PRO A 503 -21.72 31.59 -27.35
C PRO A 503 -22.92 31.29 -26.45
N ILE A 504 -23.63 30.22 -26.74
CA ILE A 504 -24.84 29.79 -26.05
C ILE A 504 -24.40 28.88 -24.87
N VAL A 505 -24.82 29.22 -23.68
CA VAL A 505 -24.62 28.39 -22.49
C VAL A 505 -25.63 27.25 -22.47
N VAL A 506 -25.17 26.02 -22.32
CA VAL A 506 -25.99 24.84 -22.13
C VAL A 506 -26.17 24.60 -20.62
N PRO A 507 -27.29 25.00 -20.04
CA PRO A 507 -27.43 25.05 -18.55
C PRO A 507 -27.48 23.66 -17.90
N GLU A 508 -28.11 22.71 -18.60
CA GLU A 508 -28.31 21.34 -18.10
C GLU A 508 -27.98 20.33 -19.19
N LEU A 509 -27.32 19.25 -18.77
CA LEU A 509 -27.07 18.08 -19.60
C LEU A 509 -27.79 16.88 -18.99
N PRO A 510 -28.36 15.97 -19.83
CA PRO A 510 -28.85 14.71 -19.34
C PRO A 510 -27.77 13.94 -18.54
N ALA A 511 -28.18 13.20 -17.51
CA ALA A 511 -27.25 12.39 -16.69
C ALA A 511 -26.47 11.38 -17.53
N VAL A 512 -27.06 10.89 -18.61
CA VAL A 512 -26.40 10.05 -19.62
C VAL A 512 -26.58 10.73 -20.98
N LEU A 513 -25.52 11.26 -21.54
CA LEU A 513 -25.49 11.88 -22.86
C LEU A 513 -24.58 11.05 -23.77
N THR A 514 -25.19 10.24 -24.62
CA THR A 514 -24.52 9.49 -25.68
C THR A 514 -25.36 9.56 -26.95
N PRO A 515 -24.79 9.35 -28.15
CA PRO A 515 -25.58 9.31 -29.40
C PRO A 515 -26.71 8.29 -29.36
N GLU A 516 -26.54 7.21 -28.59
CA GLU A 516 -27.53 6.13 -28.48
C GLU A 516 -28.69 6.48 -27.55
N THR A 517 -28.45 7.26 -26.49
CA THR A 517 -29.46 7.67 -25.50
C THR A 517 -30.13 8.99 -25.84
N VAL A 518 -29.36 9.95 -26.35
CA VAL A 518 -29.82 11.30 -26.73
C VAL A 518 -29.16 11.66 -28.05
N PRO A 519 -29.71 11.25 -29.18
CA PRO A 519 -29.08 11.51 -30.48
C PRO A 519 -29.03 12.98 -30.86
N VAL A 520 -29.92 13.79 -30.29
CA VAL A 520 -29.99 15.26 -30.53
C VAL A 520 -30.30 15.96 -29.20
N LEU A 521 -29.49 16.92 -28.83
CA LEU A 521 -29.69 17.78 -27.67
C LEU A 521 -30.37 19.09 -28.11
N ALA A 522 -31.47 19.47 -27.47
CA ALA A 522 -32.13 20.74 -27.64
C ALA A 522 -31.43 21.79 -26.75
N VAL A 523 -30.72 22.73 -27.38
CA VAL A 523 -30.01 23.81 -26.67
C VAL A 523 -30.88 25.06 -26.68
N PRO A 524 -31.09 25.78 -25.57
CA PRO A 524 -31.90 26.99 -25.54
C PRO A 524 -31.45 28.01 -26.58
N ASN A 525 -32.38 28.61 -27.29
CA ASN A 525 -32.06 29.70 -28.21
C ASN A 525 -31.90 31.00 -27.39
N PRO A 526 -30.86 31.81 -27.62
CA PRO A 526 -30.69 33.09 -26.96
C PRO A 526 -31.89 34.07 -27.17
N ASP A 527 -32.55 33.94 -28.32
CA ASP A 527 -33.84 34.61 -28.57
C ASP A 527 -34.97 33.69 -28.10
N PRO A 528 -35.67 33.99 -26.99
CA PRO A 528 -36.73 33.15 -26.46
C PRO A 528 -37.97 33.05 -27.36
N THR A 529 -38.03 33.81 -28.43
CA THR A 529 -39.10 33.73 -29.45
C THR A 529 -38.86 32.67 -30.50
N LEU A 530 -37.63 32.16 -30.58
CA LEU A 530 -37.21 31.09 -31.51
C LEU A 530 -37.20 29.71 -30.86
N PRO A 531 -37.42 28.65 -31.63
CA PRO A 531 -37.35 27.30 -31.07
C PRO A 531 -35.93 26.96 -30.64
N PRO A 532 -35.74 26.00 -29.70
CA PRO A 532 -34.43 25.49 -29.30
C PRO A 532 -33.62 24.98 -30.49
N ILE A 533 -32.33 25.24 -30.47
CA ILE A 533 -31.38 24.75 -31.48
C ILE A 533 -31.14 23.27 -31.26
N GLN A 534 -31.36 22.46 -32.30
CA GLN A 534 -31.16 21.01 -32.25
C GLN A 534 -29.72 20.68 -32.61
N VAL A 535 -28.96 20.15 -31.65
CA VAL A 535 -27.53 19.83 -31.81
C VAL A 535 -27.34 18.32 -31.74
N PRO A 536 -26.89 17.67 -32.81
CA PRO A 536 -26.58 16.24 -32.80
C PRO A 536 -25.48 15.91 -31.80
N VAL A 537 -25.66 14.79 -31.09
CA VAL A 537 -24.67 14.21 -30.19
C VAL A 537 -23.90 13.15 -30.97
N VAL A 538 -22.57 13.23 -30.98
CA VAL A 538 -21.71 12.34 -31.77
C VAL A 538 -20.58 11.79 -30.94
N ARG A 539 -19.98 10.68 -31.36
CA ARG A 539 -18.73 10.21 -30.74
C ARG A 539 -17.52 10.86 -31.39
N THR A 540 -16.53 11.23 -30.56
CA THR A 540 -15.23 11.65 -31.07
C THR A 540 -14.40 10.45 -31.51
N PRO A 541 -13.38 10.60 -32.36
CA PRO A 541 -12.46 9.51 -32.73
C PRO A 541 -11.80 8.83 -31.53
N GLU A 542 -11.59 9.55 -30.44
CA GLU A 542 -11.02 9.07 -29.18
C GLU A 542 -12.06 8.41 -28.25
N GLY A 543 -13.32 8.22 -28.74
CA GLY A 543 -14.40 7.54 -28.00
C GLY A 543 -15.18 8.44 -27.03
N GLY A 544 -14.83 9.73 -26.89
CA GLY A 544 -15.58 10.72 -26.11
C GLY A 544 -16.90 11.11 -26.77
N VAL A 545 -17.66 11.98 -26.11
CA VAL A 545 -18.93 12.54 -26.61
C VAL A 545 -18.72 14.00 -26.97
N ALA A 546 -19.26 14.44 -28.12
CA ALA A 546 -19.24 15.81 -28.56
C ALA A 546 -20.60 16.25 -29.13
N LEU A 547 -20.87 17.53 -29.04
CA LEU A 547 -21.98 18.16 -29.70
C LEU A 547 -21.53 18.63 -31.09
N ALA A 548 -22.21 18.20 -32.16
CA ALA A 548 -21.94 18.64 -33.51
C ALA A 548 -22.76 19.90 -33.82
N VAL A 549 -22.22 21.06 -33.49
CA VAL A 549 -22.89 22.35 -33.68
C VAL A 549 -22.82 22.75 -35.16
N PRO A 550 -23.92 23.10 -35.80
CA PRO A 550 -23.93 23.58 -37.19
C PRO A 550 -22.96 24.78 -37.33
N ASN A 551 -22.16 24.75 -38.39
CA ASN A 551 -21.29 25.87 -38.69
C ASN A 551 -22.13 27.05 -39.27
N SER A 552 -21.77 28.28 -38.98
CA SER A 552 -22.39 29.48 -39.55
C SER A 552 -22.27 29.52 -41.08
N ASP A 553 -21.21 28.94 -41.61
CA ASP A 553 -21.06 28.64 -43.04
C ASP A 553 -21.51 27.20 -43.32
N PRO A 554 -22.65 26.97 -44.00
CA PRO A 554 -23.18 25.64 -44.26
C PRO A 554 -22.31 24.80 -45.22
N THR A 555 -21.27 25.36 -45.80
CA THR A 555 -20.28 24.65 -46.63
C THR A 555 -19.19 23.98 -45.82
N LEU A 556 -19.06 24.37 -44.55
CA LEU A 556 -18.05 23.83 -43.61
C LEU A 556 -18.65 22.73 -42.72
N PRO A 557 -17.82 21.76 -42.25
CA PRO A 557 -18.31 20.71 -41.36
C PRO A 557 -18.76 21.29 -40.01
N PRO A 558 -19.66 20.62 -39.31
CA PRO A 558 -20.07 21.02 -37.97
C PRO A 558 -18.90 21.19 -37.03
N ILE A 559 -19.00 22.14 -36.11
CA ILE A 559 -18.01 22.35 -35.01
C ILE A 559 -18.28 21.31 -33.91
N LEU A 560 -17.29 20.48 -33.63
CA LEU A 560 -17.40 19.51 -32.56
C LEU A 560 -17.01 20.17 -31.24
N VAL A 561 -17.98 20.25 -30.33
CA VAL A 561 -17.78 20.74 -28.95
C VAL A 561 -17.74 19.54 -28.00
N PRO A 562 -16.57 19.16 -27.48
CA PRO A 562 -16.45 18.02 -26.55
C PRO A 562 -17.26 18.24 -25.28
N VAL A 563 -17.95 17.19 -24.83
CA VAL A 563 -18.72 17.21 -23.59
C VAL A 563 -17.93 16.47 -22.53
N VAL A 564 -17.53 17.19 -21.49
CA VAL A 564 -16.88 16.58 -20.33
C VAL A 564 -17.98 16.13 -19.36
N PRO A 565 -18.10 14.82 -19.06
CA PRO A 565 -19.05 14.34 -18.07
C PRO A 565 -18.67 14.82 -16.67
N THR A 566 -19.64 14.83 -15.76
CA THR A 566 -19.35 15.12 -14.36
C THR A 566 -18.53 13.96 -13.78
N PRO A 567 -17.43 14.25 -13.08
CA PRO A 567 -16.65 13.23 -12.39
C PRO A 567 -17.49 12.45 -11.38
N VAL A 568 -17.25 11.14 -11.28
CA VAL A 568 -18.01 10.24 -10.42
C VAL A 568 -17.11 9.75 -9.28
N ALA A 569 -17.52 9.96 -8.03
CA ALA A 569 -16.81 9.42 -6.89
C ALA A 569 -16.82 7.88 -6.92
N ALA A 570 -15.71 7.28 -6.53
CA ALA A 570 -15.55 5.83 -6.49
C ALA A 570 -16.57 5.15 -5.56
N ALA A 571 -16.86 3.89 -5.81
CA ALA A 571 -17.70 3.10 -4.92
C ALA A 571 -17.10 3.05 -3.50
N GLY A 572 -17.94 3.30 -2.49
CA GLY A 572 -17.52 3.32 -1.08
C GLY A 572 -17.00 4.67 -0.58
N SER A 573 -16.94 5.71 -1.42
CA SER A 573 -16.70 7.08 -0.96
C SER A 573 -17.81 7.54 0.00
N PRO A 574 -17.49 8.39 1.00
CA PRO A 574 -18.51 9.00 1.85
C PRO A 574 -19.46 9.87 1.02
N PRO A 575 -20.63 10.24 1.55
CA PRO A 575 -21.48 11.23 0.90
C PRO A 575 -20.72 12.53 0.65
N LEU A 576 -20.77 13.03 -0.59
CA LEU A 576 -20.11 14.26 -1.02
C LEU A 576 -21.14 15.25 -1.56
N PRO A 577 -20.90 16.56 -1.46
CA PRO A 577 -21.81 17.56 -2.05
C PRO A 577 -21.81 17.47 -3.57
N VAL A 578 -22.92 17.83 -4.19
CA VAL A 578 -23.06 17.87 -5.65
C VAL A 578 -23.00 19.34 -6.08
N PRO A 579 -21.88 19.81 -6.64
CA PRO A 579 -21.74 21.18 -7.08
C PRO A 579 -22.51 21.42 -8.39
N ALA A 580 -23.07 22.61 -8.54
CA ALA A 580 -23.61 23.05 -9.85
C ALA A 580 -22.47 23.21 -10.87
N ARG A 581 -22.76 23.03 -12.14
CA ARG A 581 -21.76 23.23 -13.22
C ARG A 581 -21.17 24.62 -13.16
N GLY A 582 -19.85 24.69 -13.24
CA GLY A 582 -19.12 25.96 -13.17
C GLY A 582 -19.03 26.58 -11.77
N ALA A 583 -19.52 25.89 -10.73
CA ALA A 583 -19.28 26.33 -9.37
C ALA A 583 -17.82 26.22 -8.97
N ALA A 584 -17.40 27.03 -8.01
CA ALA A 584 -16.06 26.91 -7.44
C ALA A 584 -15.84 25.53 -6.80
N PRO A 585 -14.63 24.99 -6.83
CA PRO A 585 -14.30 23.74 -6.16
C PRO A 585 -14.58 23.82 -4.66
N ILE A 586 -15.24 22.78 -4.12
CA ILE A 586 -15.57 22.67 -2.70
C ILE A 586 -14.45 21.88 -2.01
N PRO A 587 -13.67 22.47 -1.10
CA PRO A 587 -12.56 21.78 -0.44
C PRO A 587 -13.06 20.65 0.46
N LEU A 588 -12.33 19.56 0.49
CA LEU A 588 -12.58 18.42 1.38
C LEU A 588 -11.64 18.50 2.59
N TYR A 589 -11.85 19.53 3.43
CA TYR A 589 -11.12 19.61 4.69
C TYR A 589 -11.45 18.41 5.56
N ARG A 590 -10.44 17.88 6.22
CA ARG A 590 -10.61 16.78 7.17
C ARG A 590 -11.25 17.28 8.50
N PRO A 591 -11.93 16.43 9.28
CA PRO A 591 -12.61 16.85 10.51
C PRO A 591 -11.71 17.52 11.55
N GLU A 592 -10.41 17.23 11.53
CA GLU A 592 -9.43 17.87 12.40
C GLU A 592 -9.32 19.37 12.15
N VAL A 593 -9.59 19.83 10.93
CA VAL A 593 -9.41 21.25 10.58
C VAL A 593 -10.32 22.16 11.42
N PRO A 594 -11.65 22.03 11.41
CA PRO A 594 -12.47 22.85 12.29
C PRO A 594 -12.24 22.54 13.78
N THR A 595 -11.87 21.30 14.15
CA THR A 595 -11.61 20.94 15.55
C THR A 595 -10.39 21.67 16.10
N TRP A 596 -9.28 21.70 15.36
CA TRP A 596 -8.08 22.41 15.80
C TRP A 596 -8.22 23.93 15.65
N SER A 597 -9.01 24.40 14.67
CA SER A 597 -9.27 25.83 14.50
C SER A 597 -10.13 26.42 15.62
N ALA A 598 -10.89 25.60 16.34
CA ALA A 598 -11.65 26.03 17.50
C ALA A 598 -10.81 26.22 18.77
N LEU A 599 -9.56 25.70 18.83
CA LEU A 599 -8.74 25.71 20.04
C LEU A 599 -8.27 27.09 20.48
N PRO A 600 -7.67 27.93 19.62
CA PRO A 600 -7.22 29.27 20.06
C PRO A 600 -8.35 30.14 20.60
N PRO A 601 -9.51 30.30 19.92
CA PRO A 601 -10.61 31.09 20.45
C PRO A 601 -11.27 30.46 21.69
N ALA A 602 -11.26 29.13 21.84
CA ALA A 602 -11.72 28.46 23.05
C ALA A 602 -10.80 28.76 24.25
N ALA A 603 -9.48 28.79 24.03
CA ALA A 603 -8.50 29.18 25.05
C ALA A 603 -8.65 30.64 25.48
N ALA A 604 -8.89 31.55 24.53
CA ALA A 604 -9.19 32.94 24.82
C ALA A 604 -10.49 33.06 25.65
N GLN A 605 -11.53 32.31 25.31
CA GLN A 605 -12.80 32.28 26.06
C GLN A 605 -12.63 31.71 27.46
N LEU A 606 -11.79 30.68 27.65
CA LEU A 606 -11.46 30.13 28.97
C LEU A 606 -10.78 31.18 29.83
N ALA A 607 -9.76 31.88 29.34
CA ALA A 607 -9.07 32.94 30.04
C ALA A 607 -9.98 34.17 30.33
N LEU A 608 -10.83 34.56 29.39
CA LEU A 608 -11.80 35.65 29.59
C LEU A 608 -12.80 35.31 30.71
N SER A 609 -13.28 34.07 30.77
CA SER A 609 -14.20 33.62 31.82
C SER A 609 -13.54 33.57 33.21
N ALA A 610 -12.24 33.18 33.23
CA ALA A 610 -11.45 33.21 34.45
C ALA A 610 -11.20 34.64 34.94
N LEU A 611 -11.01 35.62 34.07
CA LEU A 611 -10.83 37.01 34.45
C LEU A 611 -12.05 37.56 35.22
N GLY A 612 -13.26 37.46 34.64
CA GLY A 612 -14.51 38.05 35.15
C GLY A 612 -14.46 39.56 35.25
N THR A 613 -15.52 40.14 35.84
CA THR A 613 -15.57 41.57 36.18
C THR A 613 -15.09 41.81 37.60
N PHE A 614 -14.86 43.09 37.98
CA PHE A 614 -14.53 43.47 39.35
C PHE A 614 -15.51 42.87 40.36
N HIS A 615 -16.83 43.02 40.12
CA HIS A 615 -17.86 42.51 41.00
C HIS A 615 -17.99 41.00 41.03
N ASP A 616 -17.68 40.34 39.97
CA ASP A 616 -17.67 38.86 39.93
C ASP A 616 -16.55 38.28 40.80
N ARG A 617 -15.45 39.04 41.04
CA ARG A 617 -14.33 38.64 41.89
C ARG A 617 -14.49 39.15 43.34
N GLN A 618 -14.82 40.43 43.50
CA GLN A 618 -14.74 41.09 44.77
C GLN A 618 -16.09 41.19 45.53
N GLY A 619 -17.22 40.97 44.83
CA GLY A 619 -18.55 41.04 45.41
C GLY A 619 -18.95 42.46 45.86
N ASP A 620 -19.02 42.71 47.15
CA ASP A 620 -19.50 43.97 47.72
C ASP A 620 -18.35 44.96 48.00
N GLN A 621 -18.49 46.18 47.47
CA GLN A 621 -17.55 47.28 47.71
C GLN A 621 -17.51 47.76 49.16
N ARG A 622 -18.60 47.57 49.96
CA ARG A 622 -18.65 48.01 51.36
C ARG A 622 -17.66 47.27 52.26
N LEU A 623 -17.26 46.06 51.88
CA LEU A 623 -16.20 45.31 52.58
C LEU A 623 -14.80 45.64 52.10
N LEU A 624 -14.64 46.62 51.19
CA LEU A 624 -13.36 47.09 50.68
C LEU A 624 -12.77 48.28 51.49
N ILE A 625 -13.06 48.40 52.75
CA ILE A 625 -12.62 49.53 53.59
C ILE A 625 -11.43 49.19 54.48
N GLU A 626 -11.12 47.93 54.64
CA GLU A 626 -10.01 47.52 55.50
C GLU A 626 -8.61 47.96 54.96
N THR A 627 -7.73 48.31 55.88
CA THR A 627 -6.35 48.71 55.58
C THR A 627 -5.39 47.79 56.34
N GLY A 628 -4.19 47.65 55.81
CA GLY A 628 -3.17 46.78 56.41
C GLY A 628 -2.76 45.68 55.44
N THR A 629 -2.09 44.67 55.95
CA THR A 629 -1.55 43.52 55.19
C THR A 629 -2.44 42.29 55.44
N PHE A 630 -2.74 41.55 54.38
CA PHE A 630 -3.57 40.35 54.39
C PHE A 630 -4.96 40.52 55.05
N GLY A 631 -5.60 41.68 54.83
CA GLY A 631 -6.82 42.05 55.55
C GLY A 631 -8.09 41.37 55.10
N ALA A 632 -8.10 40.72 53.92
CA ALA A 632 -9.28 40.05 53.42
C ALA A 632 -8.96 38.99 52.38
N GLY A 633 -9.85 38.02 52.27
CA GLY A 633 -9.78 36.96 51.27
C GLY A 633 -11.11 36.83 50.53
N TRP A 634 -11.09 36.25 49.37
CA TRP A 634 -12.31 35.97 48.60
C TRP A 634 -12.17 34.65 47.83
N GLY A 635 -13.28 34.03 47.51
CA GLY A 635 -13.34 32.85 46.67
C GLY A 635 -14.60 32.85 45.84
N ARG A 636 -14.52 32.33 44.60
CA ARG A 636 -15.68 32.14 43.73
C ARG A 636 -15.62 30.83 42.98
N VAL A 637 -16.80 30.33 42.64
CA VAL A 637 -17.02 29.27 41.65
C VAL A 637 -17.90 29.85 40.54
N TYR A 638 -17.62 29.47 39.31
CA TYR A 638 -18.36 29.93 38.15
C TYR A 638 -18.56 28.83 37.15
N GLY A 639 -19.59 28.94 36.34
CA GLY A 639 -19.91 28.02 35.28
C GLY A 639 -20.59 28.75 34.12
N LYS A 640 -20.36 28.28 32.93
CA LYS A 640 -20.89 28.82 31.67
C LYS A 640 -21.25 27.66 30.74
N ASN A 641 -22.51 27.61 30.29
CA ASN A 641 -22.90 26.81 29.14
C ASN A 641 -23.03 27.73 27.94
N PHE A 642 -22.44 27.36 26.82
CA PHE A 642 -22.37 28.23 25.68
C PHE A 642 -22.43 27.46 24.36
N ASP A 643 -22.92 28.13 23.33
CA ASP A 643 -22.93 27.74 21.93
C ASP A 643 -22.41 28.93 21.12
N GLN A 644 -21.24 28.77 20.52
CA GLN A 644 -20.56 29.86 19.85
C GLN A 644 -20.01 29.43 18.51
N THR A 645 -20.28 30.21 17.47
CA THR A 645 -19.70 30.07 16.14
C THR A 645 -18.76 31.23 15.85
N TRP A 646 -17.57 30.95 15.32
CA TRP A 646 -16.65 31.98 14.88
C TRP A 646 -16.65 32.03 13.34
N ALA A 647 -16.62 33.24 12.78
CA ALA A 647 -16.40 33.40 11.35
C ALA A 647 -14.99 32.99 10.95
N GLY A 648 -14.80 32.52 9.73
CA GLY A 648 -13.49 32.13 9.21
C GLY A 648 -13.57 31.13 8.08
N THR A 649 -12.45 30.52 7.77
CA THR A 649 -12.30 29.58 6.64
C THR A 649 -13.21 28.35 6.77
N VAL A 650 -13.38 27.83 7.99
CA VAL A 650 -14.15 26.60 8.27
C VAL A 650 -15.26 26.82 9.29
N THR A 651 -15.54 28.08 9.65
CA THR A 651 -16.63 28.48 10.55
C THR A 651 -16.80 27.55 11.76
N PRO A 652 -15.78 27.38 12.63
CA PRO A 652 -15.86 26.43 13.71
C PRO A 652 -16.93 26.87 14.73
N ARG A 653 -17.76 25.94 15.17
CA ARG A 653 -18.77 26.11 16.21
C ARG A 653 -18.44 25.20 17.39
N LEU A 654 -18.49 25.76 18.58
CA LEU A 654 -18.24 25.05 19.83
C LEU A 654 -19.49 25.11 20.72
N ASP A 655 -20.13 23.99 20.95
CA ASP A 655 -21.22 23.80 21.89
C ASP A 655 -20.67 23.11 23.14
N GLY A 656 -20.63 23.85 24.26
CA GLY A 656 -19.90 23.35 25.40
C GLY A 656 -20.23 23.96 26.74
N SER A 657 -19.47 23.57 27.72
CA SER A 657 -19.52 24.06 29.07
C SER A 657 -18.14 24.44 29.60
N LEU A 658 -18.09 25.46 30.42
CA LEU A 658 -16.91 25.88 31.14
C LEU A 658 -17.28 25.96 32.63
N ASN A 659 -16.40 25.52 33.50
CA ASN A 659 -16.52 25.67 34.94
C ASN A 659 -15.15 25.96 35.56
N GLY A 660 -15.15 26.65 36.68
CA GLY A 660 -13.91 26.98 37.38
C GLY A 660 -14.13 27.50 38.77
N PHE A 661 -13.02 27.64 39.48
CA PHE A 661 -12.98 28.28 40.78
C PHE A 661 -11.77 29.22 40.90
N GLN A 662 -11.87 30.20 41.77
CA GLN A 662 -10.75 31.08 42.11
C GLN A 662 -10.74 31.37 43.61
N VAL A 663 -9.55 31.57 44.15
CA VAL A 663 -9.31 32.02 45.50
C VAL A 663 -8.27 33.14 45.46
N GLY A 664 -8.59 34.25 46.09
CA GLY A 664 -7.69 35.39 46.15
C GLY A 664 -7.57 36.00 47.55
N ASN A 665 -6.51 36.79 47.72
CA ASN A 665 -6.23 37.47 48.97
C ASN A 665 -5.71 38.86 48.70
N ASP A 666 -6.20 39.86 49.50
CA ASP A 666 -5.65 41.21 49.54
C ASP A 666 -4.29 41.18 50.23
N LEU A 667 -3.23 41.54 49.57
CA LEU A 667 -1.86 41.59 50.12
C LEU A 667 -1.64 42.83 50.95
N PHE A 668 -2.16 43.98 50.44
CA PHE A 668 -1.97 45.27 51.04
C PHE A 668 -3.14 46.19 50.70
N GLY A 669 -3.65 46.84 51.73
CA GLY A 669 -4.64 47.91 51.62
C GLY A 669 -4.19 49.16 52.34
N SER A 670 -4.34 50.36 51.73
CA SER A 670 -3.99 51.62 52.35
C SER A 670 -4.94 52.73 51.93
N GLN A 671 -5.20 53.67 52.83
CA GLN A 671 -5.98 54.89 52.55
C GLN A 671 -5.01 55.98 52.09
N LEU A 672 -5.30 56.65 50.99
CA LEU A 672 -4.55 57.77 50.47
C LEU A 672 -5.02 59.09 51.15
N ALA A 673 -4.22 60.17 51.07
CA ALA A 673 -4.47 61.42 51.69
C ALA A 673 -5.80 62.10 51.25
N GLY A 674 -6.38 61.74 50.12
CA GLY A 674 -7.69 62.20 49.61
C GLY A 674 -8.91 61.38 50.04
N GLY A 675 -8.68 60.33 50.90
CA GLY A 675 -9.69 59.42 51.41
C GLY A 675 -9.95 58.21 50.52
N GLN A 676 -9.32 58.10 49.35
CA GLN A 676 -9.39 56.91 48.47
C GLN A 676 -8.70 55.78 49.17
N THR A 677 -9.21 54.55 48.94
CA THR A 677 -8.59 53.29 49.38
C THR A 677 -8.00 52.56 48.19
N GLN A 678 -6.74 52.23 48.27
CA GLN A 678 -6.13 51.36 47.28
C GLN A 678 -5.84 50.00 47.87
N ARG A 679 -5.92 48.94 47.01
CA ARG A 679 -5.65 47.55 47.34
C ARG A 679 -4.83 46.89 46.30
N THR A 680 -3.94 46.03 46.68
CA THR A 680 -3.27 45.10 45.80
C THR A 680 -3.47 43.70 46.32
N GLY A 681 -3.63 42.75 45.44
CA GLY A 681 -3.79 41.35 45.80
C GLY A 681 -3.41 40.42 44.70
N PHE A 682 -3.56 39.16 44.98
CA PHE A 682 -3.34 38.08 44.02
C PHE A 682 -4.48 37.07 44.12
N PHE A 683 -4.60 36.26 43.09
CA PHE A 683 -5.49 35.11 43.07
C PHE A 683 -4.92 33.97 42.27
N VAL A 684 -5.34 32.75 42.58
CA VAL A 684 -5.10 31.52 41.83
C VAL A 684 -6.45 30.93 41.46
N GLY A 685 -6.49 30.22 40.37
CA GLY A 685 -7.74 29.61 39.90
C GLY A 685 -7.50 28.47 38.96
N HIS A 686 -8.49 27.62 38.85
CA HIS A 686 -8.52 26.52 37.87
C HIS A 686 -9.83 26.61 37.07
N SER A 687 -9.74 26.36 35.78
CA SER A 687 -10.89 26.36 34.87
C SER A 687 -10.80 25.17 33.94
N ARG A 688 -11.95 24.63 33.54
CA ARG A 688 -12.07 23.55 32.57
C ARG A 688 -13.15 23.86 31.57
N LEU A 689 -12.82 23.74 30.30
CA LEU A 689 -13.72 23.89 29.16
C LEU A 689 -13.82 22.56 28.42
N LYS A 690 -15.03 22.16 28.06
CA LYS A 690 -15.31 21.00 27.22
C LYS A 690 -16.43 21.32 26.27
N GLY A 691 -16.31 20.91 25.02
CA GLY A 691 -17.37 21.08 24.03
C GLY A 691 -17.20 20.22 22.80
N ASP A 692 -18.33 20.03 22.13
CA ASP A 692 -18.39 19.39 20.80
C ASP A 692 -18.13 20.46 19.73
N VAL A 693 -17.35 20.12 18.71
CA VAL A 693 -17.02 21.02 17.60
C VAL A 693 -17.71 20.55 16.33
N ASP A 694 -18.46 21.48 15.73
CA ASP A 694 -18.96 21.38 14.36
C ASP A 694 -18.22 22.41 13.48
N GLY A 695 -18.28 22.24 12.16
CA GLY A 695 -17.72 23.22 11.23
C GLY A 695 -17.70 22.71 9.80
N PHE A 696 -17.16 23.51 8.88
CA PHE A 696 -17.03 23.10 7.50
C PHE A 696 -15.97 22.02 7.35
N ASN A 697 -16.39 20.80 7.07
CA ASN A 697 -15.50 19.69 6.78
C ASN A 697 -16.12 18.70 5.79
N GLN A 698 -15.27 18.02 5.01
CA GLN A 698 -15.66 17.07 3.98
C GLN A 698 -16.71 17.64 3.00
N GLY A 699 -16.66 18.94 2.77
CA GLY A 699 -17.54 19.67 1.84
C GLY A 699 -18.91 20.06 2.38
N PHE A 700 -19.18 19.88 3.66
CA PHE A 700 -20.46 20.23 4.30
C PHE A 700 -20.27 21.24 5.41
N GLU A 701 -21.19 22.23 5.48
CA GLU A 701 -21.31 23.16 6.59
C GLU A 701 -21.86 22.48 7.84
N ASP A 702 -21.58 23.04 9.01
CA ASP A 702 -22.10 22.63 10.32
C ASP A 702 -22.01 21.12 10.59
N LYS A 703 -21.01 20.49 10.00
CA LYS A 703 -20.80 19.05 10.17
C LYS A 703 -19.95 18.79 11.39
N ARG A 704 -20.38 17.80 12.19
CA ARG A 704 -19.63 17.36 13.37
C ARG A 704 -18.21 17.00 13.01
N ALA A 705 -17.26 17.45 13.84
CA ALA A 705 -15.82 17.36 13.57
C ALA A 705 -15.05 16.69 14.72
N GLY A 706 -15.37 17.01 15.97
CA GLY A 706 -14.65 16.48 17.11
C GLY A 706 -15.04 17.10 18.44
N LYS A 707 -14.11 17.09 19.37
CA LYS A 707 -14.27 17.65 20.72
C LYS A 707 -13.02 18.40 21.16
N VAL A 708 -13.25 19.48 21.88
CA VAL A 708 -12.21 20.27 22.55
C VAL A 708 -12.34 20.09 24.05
N GLU A 709 -11.25 19.77 24.72
CA GLU A 709 -11.11 19.82 26.17
C GLU A 709 -9.88 20.65 26.51
N LEU A 710 -10.08 21.71 27.31
CA LEU A 710 -9.02 22.61 27.78
C LEU A 710 -9.16 22.79 29.29
N GLU A 711 -8.03 22.81 29.98
CA GLU A 711 -7.86 23.15 31.36
C GLU A 711 -6.94 24.38 31.47
N GLY A 712 -7.18 25.26 32.45
CA GLY A 712 -6.37 26.43 32.65
C GLY A 712 -6.10 26.67 34.13
N ASP A 713 -4.85 26.70 34.51
CA ASP A 713 -4.40 27.12 35.83
C ASP A 713 -3.96 28.59 35.77
N SER A 714 -4.64 29.44 36.52
CA SER A 714 -4.44 30.87 36.44
C SER A 714 -3.80 31.45 37.70
N LEU A 715 -2.82 32.32 37.51
CA LEU A 715 -2.25 33.19 38.53
C LEU A 715 -2.48 34.65 38.12
N GLY A 716 -3.16 35.40 38.95
CA GLY A 716 -3.44 36.82 38.69
C GLY A 716 -3.03 37.73 39.83
N ALA A 717 -2.71 38.95 39.48
CA ALA A 717 -2.48 40.06 40.37
C ALA A 717 -3.46 41.17 40.04
N TYR A 718 -3.95 41.87 41.05
CA TYR A 718 -4.86 42.99 40.87
C TYR A 718 -4.45 44.19 41.70
N TRP A 719 -4.86 45.40 41.20
CA TRP A 719 -4.81 46.65 41.90
C TRP A 719 -6.14 47.34 41.73
N THR A 720 -6.77 47.71 42.85
CA THR A 720 -8.05 48.38 42.90
C THR A 720 -7.93 49.70 43.66
N LEU A 721 -8.42 50.78 43.08
CA LEU A 721 -8.56 52.09 43.71
C LEU A 721 -10.05 52.36 43.86
N THR A 722 -10.51 52.63 45.09
CA THR A 722 -11.90 52.97 45.39
C THR A 722 -11.95 54.32 46.06
N ASP A 723 -12.82 55.21 45.61
CA ASP A 723 -13.04 56.55 46.24
C ASP A 723 -14.10 56.49 47.36
N PRO A 724 -14.21 57.51 48.18
CA PRO A 724 -15.23 57.56 49.24
C PRO A 724 -16.69 57.53 48.73
N GLY A 725 -16.95 57.83 47.48
CA GLY A 725 -18.24 57.70 46.81
C GLY A 725 -18.48 56.31 46.19
N ASN A 726 -17.56 55.35 46.39
CA ASN A 726 -17.53 53.98 45.83
C ASN A 726 -17.32 53.90 44.29
N ALA A 727 -16.83 54.98 43.66
CA ALA A 727 -16.30 54.84 42.32
C ALA A 727 -15.00 54.03 42.38
N TYR A 728 -14.74 53.21 41.37
CA TYR A 728 -13.57 52.36 41.39
C TYR A 728 -12.83 52.34 40.04
N LEU A 729 -11.55 52.05 40.17
CA LEU A 729 -10.70 51.67 39.05
C LEU A 729 -10.02 50.35 39.45
N ASP A 730 -10.13 49.33 38.63
CA ASP A 730 -9.57 48.00 38.88
C ASP A 730 -8.69 47.58 37.73
N ALA A 731 -7.46 47.18 38.00
CA ALA A 731 -6.52 46.66 36.99
C ALA A 731 -6.09 45.24 37.36
N VAL A 732 -6.07 44.36 36.37
CA VAL A 732 -5.72 42.95 36.55
C VAL A 732 -4.70 42.56 35.54
N ALA A 733 -3.69 41.78 35.96
CA ALA A 733 -2.79 41.02 35.08
C ALA A 733 -2.90 39.56 35.49
N MET A 734 -3.18 38.71 34.52
CA MET A 734 -3.36 37.28 34.74
C MET A 734 -2.55 36.46 33.70
N TYR A 735 -1.91 35.42 34.18
CA TYR A 735 -1.27 34.42 33.39
C TYR A 735 -1.97 33.08 33.59
N THR A 736 -2.31 32.41 32.49
CA THR A 736 -3.02 31.13 32.54
C THR A 736 -2.19 30.09 31.79
N TRP A 737 -1.76 29.06 32.47
CA TRP A 737 -1.18 27.86 31.84
C TRP A 737 -2.33 27.05 31.30
N LEU A 738 -2.20 26.65 30.03
CA LEU A 738 -3.21 25.86 29.30
C LEU A 738 -2.72 24.43 29.16
N ASP A 739 -3.60 23.48 29.40
CA ASP A 739 -3.40 22.04 29.20
C ASP A 739 -4.71 21.40 28.72
N GLY A 740 -4.65 20.16 28.27
CA GLY A 740 -5.84 19.42 27.88
C GLY A 740 -5.65 18.54 26.67
N ASP A 741 -6.73 17.87 26.30
CA ASP A 741 -6.80 16.94 25.20
C ASP A 741 -7.92 17.32 24.22
N SER A 742 -7.64 17.33 22.94
CA SER A 742 -8.67 17.47 21.92
C SER A 742 -8.59 16.33 20.92
N HIS A 743 -9.73 15.88 20.45
CA HIS A 743 -9.79 14.75 19.51
C HIS A 743 -10.86 14.95 18.45
N SER A 744 -10.54 14.50 17.24
CA SER A 744 -11.50 14.46 16.14
C SER A 744 -12.43 13.25 16.25
N ASP A 745 -13.54 13.28 15.54
CA ASP A 745 -14.47 12.15 15.42
C ASP A 745 -13.83 10.93 14.73
N ARG A 746 -12.65 11.09 14.10
CA ARG A 746 -11.84 10.00 13.56
C ARG A 746 -10.90 9.37 14.59
N GLY A 747 -10.83 9.92 15.79
CA GLY A 747 -9.98 9.45 16.88
C GLY A 747 -8.54 9.96 16.83
N LEU A 748 -8.21 10.92 15.95
CA LEU A 748 -6.94 11.63 16.01
C LEU A 748 -6.95 12.62 17.17
N LYS A 749 -5.82 12.75 17.84
CA LYS A 749 -5.69 13.49 19.10
C LYS A 749 -4.50 14.44 19.03
N ILE A 750 -4.65 15.60 19.66
CA ILE A 750 -3.53 16.47 20.01
C ILE A 750 -3.59 16.83 21.50
N ASP A 751 -2.42 16.98 22.10
CA ASP A 751 -2.28 17.45 23.49
C ASP A 751 -2.17 18.97 23.46
N ASN A 752 -3.09 19.66 24.15
CA ASN A 752 -3.20 21.12 24.11
C ASN A 752 -2.33 21.73 25.20
N HIS A 753 -1.13 22.18 24.84
CA HIS A 753 -0.27 22.92 25.75
C HIS A 753 -0.10 24.37 25.28
N GLY A 754 0.05 25.28 26.22
CA GLY A 754 0.25 26.67 25.91
C GLY A 754 0.02 27.60 27.08
N HIS A 755 -0.18 28.86 26.80
CA HIS A 755 -0.52 29.86 27.81
C HIS A 755 -1.32 31.01 27.25
N ALA A 756 -1.99 31.73 28.16
CA ALA A 756 -2.68 32.98 27.87
C ALA A 756 -2.24 34.07 28.83
N VAL A 757 -1.97 35.26 28.30
CA VAL A 757 -1.74 36.50 29.08
C VAL A 757 -2.94 37.38 28.90
N THR A 758 -3.56 37.82 30.04
CA THR A 758 -4.73 38.67 30.05
C THR A 758 -4.45 39.90 30.89
N LEU A 759 -4.65 41.07 30.31
CA LEU A 759 -4.58 42.34 31.00
C LEU A 759 -5.97 42.99 30.97
N SER A 760 -6.41 43.54 32.06
CA SER A 760 -7.73 44.22 32.16
C SER A 760 -7.63 45.50 32.93
N ALA A 761 -8.39 46.51 32.48
CA ALA A 761 -8.70 47.72 33.25
C ALA A 761 -10.18 47.97 33.23
N GLU A 762 -10.78 48.10 34.41
CA GLU A 762 -12.24 48.30 34.60
C GLU A 762 -12.46 49.53 35.48
N ALA A 763 -13.46 50.31 35.16
CA ALA A 763 -13.91 51.45 35.97
C ALA A 763 -15.42 51.46 36.15
N GLY A 764 -15.90 51.88 37.31
CA GLY A 764 -17.32 52.08 37.60
C GLY A 764 -17.56 53.31 38.47
N TYR A 765 -18.70 53.94 38.27
CA TYR A 765 -19.10 55.14 39.01
C TYR A 765 -20.56 55.07 39.46
N PRO A 766 -20.82 54.90 40.76
CA PRO A 766 -22.18 54.76 41.26
C PRO A 766 -22.91 56.12 41.38
N PHE A 767 -24.14 56.19 40.89
CA PHE A 767 -25.07 57.33 41.04
C PHE A 767 -26.29 56.89 41.83
N ALA A 768 -26.61 57.62 42.94
CA ALA A 768 -27.81 57.39 43.67
C ALA A 768 -29.02 57.82 42.85
N VAL A 769 -29.92 56.88 42.55
CA VAL A 769 -31.22 57.16 41.90
C VAL A 769 -32.33 57.49 42.93
N SER A 770 -32.27 56.86 44.09
CA SER A 770 -33.10 57.03 45.19
C SER A 770 -32.43 56.72 46.54
N SER A 771 -33.08 56.76 47.64
CA SER A 771 -32.51 56.37 48.95
C SER A 771 -32.13 54.87 49.02
N SER A 772 -32.73 54.05 48.17
CA SER A 772 -32.52 52.57 48.18
C SER A 772 -31.96 51.99 46.87
N TRP A 773 -31.78 52.84 45.85
CA TRP A 773 -31.33 52.37 44.53
C TRP A 773 -30.15 53.17 43.99
N VAL A 774 -29.17 52.47 43.48
CA VAL A 774 -27.96 53.03 42.86
C VAL A 774 -27.80 52.46 41.48
N ILE A 775 -27.55 53.27 40.46
CA ILE A 775 -27.11 52.82 39.13
C ILE A 775 -25.59 53.06 38.99
N GLU A 776 -24.90 52.09 38.52
CA GLU A 776 -23.45 52.13 38.35
C GLU A 776 -23.09 51.83 36.89
N PRO A 777 -22.90 52.84 36.05
CA PRO A 777 -22.25 52.63 34.74
C PRO A 777 -20.84 52.13 34.93
N GLN A 778 -20.46 51.20 34.03
CA GLN A 778 -19.17 50.47 34.05
C GLN A 778 -18.56 50.46 32.66
N ALA A 779 -17.23 50.49 32.59
CA ALA A 779 -16.49 50.29 31.37
C ALA A 779 -15.26 49.42 31.67
N GLN A 780 -14.94 48.48 30.77
CA GLN A 780 -13.77 47.59 30.88
C GLN A 780 -13.12 47.46 29.55
N ILE A 781 -11.79 47.44 29.53
CA ILE A 781 -10.98 47.09 28.39
C ILE A 781 -10.07 45.90 28.74
N ILE A 782 -9.97 44.93 27.86
CA ILE A 782 -9.25 43.70 28.07
C ILE A 782 -8.33 43.48 26.87
N HIS A 783 -7.09 43.14 27.16
CA HIS A 783 -6.11 42.68 26.17
C HIS A 783 -5.76 41.24 26.48
N GLN A 784 -5.84 40.38 25.45
CA GLN A 784 -5.50 38.94 25.53
C GLN A 784 -4.51 38.55 24.46
N GLN A 785 -3.55 37.72 24.83
CA GLN A 785 -2.65 37.01 23.95
C GLN A 785 -2.65 35.54 24.32
N VAL A 786 -2.95 34.69 23.36
CA VAL A 786 -2.95 33.24 23.50
C VAL A 786 -1.81 32.66 22.67
N GLU A 787 -1.05 31.76 23.24
CA GLU A 787 -0.02 31.02 22.55
C GLU A 787 -0.22 29.52 22.83
N LEU A 788 -0.39 28.73 21.77
CA LEU A 788 -0.50 27.28 21.81
C LEU A 788 0.70 26.63 21.13
N ASP A 789 1.17 25.53 21.71
CA ASP A 789 2.32 24.79 21.19
C ASP A 789 1.97 24.05 19.90
N SER A 790 2.93 24.03 18.96
CA SER A 790 2.80 23.26 17.73
C SER A 790 2.76 21.75 18.02
N GLN A 791 1.88 21.01 17.36
CA GLN A 791 1.67 19.58 17.56
C GLN A 791 1.75 18.80 16.24
N ASP A 792 1.94 17.50 16.33
CA ASP A 792 1.73 16.56 15.22
C ASP A 792 0.46 15.76 15.50
N ASP A 793 -0.49 15.80 14.57
CA ASP A 793 -1.78 15.14 14.76
C ASP A 793 -1.84 13.74 14.13
N GLY A 794 -0.68 13.20 13.72
CA GLY A 794 -0.54 11.89 13.07
C GLY A 794 -0.75 11.93 11.55
N ILE A 795 -1.19 13.06 10.97
CA ILE A 795 -1.27 13.31 9.52
C ILE A 795 -0.30 14.41 9.11
N SER A 796 -0.25 15.48 9.92
CA SER A 796 0.60 16.63 9.65
C SER A 796 0.96 17.39 10.92
N ARG A 797 2.02 18.18 10.83
CA ARG A 797 2.31 19.18 11.83
C ARG A 797 1.26 20.30 11.77
N VAL A 798 0.74 20.68 12.93
CA VAL A 798 -0.22 21.77 13.14
C VAL A 798 0.47 22.84 13.97
N THR A 799 0.42 24.08 13.51
CA THR A 799 0.97 25.25 14.22
C THR A 799 -0.13 26.26 14.44
N PHE A 800 -0.09 26.94 15.58
CA PHE A 800 -1.06 27.92 16.00
C PHE A 800 -0.38 29.30 16.08
N ASP A 801 -1.00 30.30 15.46
CA ASP A 801 -0.59 31.69 15.52
C ASP A 801 -1.84 32.53 15.82
N SER A 802 -1.84 33.22 16.96
CA SER A 802 -2.97 34.00 17.43
C SER A 802 -2.59 35.47 17.57
N ASP A 803 -3.28 36.33 16.84
CA ASP A 803 -3.14 37.77 17.02
C ASP A 803 -3.64 38.21 18.42
N PRO A 804 -2.97 39.14 19.08
CA PRO A 804 -3.48 39.74 20.30
C PRO A 804 -4.86 40.36 20.10
N SER A 805 -5.80 40.02 20.97
CA SER A 805 -7.18 40.55 20.89
C SER A 805 -7.44 41.64 21.91
N TRP A 806 -8.30 42.59 21.52
CA TRP A 806 -8.78 43.64 22.38
C TRP A 806 -10.32 43.54 22.52
N THR A 807 -10.83 43.41 23.77
CA THR A 807 -12.25 43.32 24.05
C THR A 807 -12.64 44.48 24.95
N GLY A 808 -13.67 45.20 24.55
CA GLY A 808 -14.30 46.30 25.33
C GLY A 808 -15.63 45.88 25.90
N ARG A 809 -15.95 46.28 27.10
CA ARG A 809 -17.27 46.16 27.76
C ARG A 809 -17.74 47.52 28.19
N MET A 810 -19.01 47.81 27.92
CA MET A 810 -19.77 48.91 28.52
C MET A 810 -20.99 48.32 29.20
N GLY A 811 -21.21 48.65 30.44
CA GLY A 811 -22.32 48.08 31.21
C GLY A 811 -22.94 49.05 32.22
N ALA A 812 -24.04 48.63 32.79
CA ALA A 812 -24.68 49.30 33.92
C ALA A 812 -25.23 48.27 34.90
N ARG A 813 -25.04 48.53 36.18
CA ARG A 813 -25.59 47.74 37.27
C ARG A 813 -26.56 48.60 38.09
N LEU A 814 -27.82 48.18 38.22
CA LEU A 814 -28.82 48.78 39.05
C LEU A 814 -28.98 47.98 40.34
N LYS A 815 -28.51 48.48 41.47
CA LYS A 815 -28.43 47.84 42.76
C LYS A 815 -29.41 48.43 43.77
N GLY A 816 -30.18 47.60 44.41
CA GLY A 816 -31.09 48.01 45.55
C GLY A 816 -30.47 47.65 46.89
N THR A 817 -30.84 48.27 47.92
CA THR A 817 -30.47 48.01 49.32
C THR A 817 -31.66 47.70 50.13
N TYR A 818 -31.75 46.59 50.78
CA TYR A 818 -32.81 46.06 51.60
C TYR A 818 -32.26 45.43 52.90
N ASP A 819 -33.11 45.22 53.84
CA ASP A 819 -32.83 44.42 55.04
C ASP A 819 -33.65 43.14 55.02
N LEU A 820 -32.93 41.99 55.11
CA LEU A 820 -33.57 40.68 55.20
C LEU A 820 -33.41 40.15 56.65
N SER A 821 -34.37 40.42 57.55
CA SER A 821 -34.28 39.91 58.92
C SER A 821 -32.99 40.32 59.67
N GLY A 822 -32.54 41.56 59.49
CA GLY A 822 -31.33 42.10 60.12
C GLY A 822 -30.06 41.88 59.34
N LEU A 823 -30.16 41.27 58.16
CA LEU A 823 -29.01 41.08 57.25
C LEU A 823 -29.14 41.97 56.00
N PRO A 824 -28.14 42.79 55.68
CA PRO A 824 -28.13 43.58 54.45
C PRO A 824 -28.17 42.68 53.18
N LEU A 825 -29.20 42.87 52.34
CA LEU A 825 -29.41 42.26 51.06
C LEU A 825 -29.36 43.29 49.95
N GLU A 826 -28.53 43.08 48.96
CA GLU A 826 -28.43 43.98 47.81
C GLU A 826 -28.72 43.20 46.51
N PRO A 827 -30.00 43.13 46.10
CA PRO A 827 -30.35 42.63 44.78
C PRO A 827 -29.90 43.61 43.69
N TYR A 828 -29.48 43.07 42.52
CA TYR A 828 -29.13 43.92 41.39
C TYR A 828 -29.53 43.30 40.04
N LEU A 829 -29.68 44.16 39.05
CA LEU A 829 -29.80 43.89 37.66
C LEU A 829 -28.56 44.43 36.98
N ARG A 830 -28.02 43.71 35.98
CA ARG A 830 -26.94 44.21 35.16
C ARG A 830 -27.22 44.00 33.69
N ALA A 831 -26.71 44.92 32.86
CA ALA A 831 -26.75 44.83 31.43
C ALA A 831 -25.36 45.21 30.88
N ASN A 832 -24.80 44.46 29.98
CA ASN A 832 -23.51 44.76 29.37
C ASN A 832 -23.57 44.61 27.85
N LEU A 833 -22.79 45.43 27.17
CA LEU A 833 -22.46 45.34 25.75
C LEU A 833 -20.99 45.05 25.65
N TRP A 834 -20.68 44.05 24.89
CA TRP A 834 -19.30 43.60 24.64
C TRP A 834 -18.96 43.70 23.18
N HIS A 835 -17.70 44.01 22.88
CA HIS A 835 -17.20 44.04 21.53
C HIS A 835 -15.71 43.65 21.53
N THR A 836 -15.37 42.62 20.79
CA THR A 836 -13.98 42.27 20.45
C THR A 836 -13.62 42.96 19.14
N PHE A 837 -12.64 43.88 19.21
CA PHE A 837 -12.28 44.77 18.10
C PHE A 837 -11.37 44.11 17.04
N SER A 838 -10.52 43.20 17.49
CA SER A 838 -9.47 42.58 16.66
C SER A 838 -9.11 41.20 17.19
N GLY A 839 -8.44 40.44 16.40
CA GLY A 839 -7.88 39.12 16.64
C GLY A 839 -8.26 38.16 15.52
N THR A 840 -7.27 37.57 14.95
CA THR A 840 -7.39 36.44 14.01
C THR A 840 -6.52 35.32 14.53
N ASP A 841 -7.08 34.15 14.58
CA ASP A 841 -6.33 32.92 14.88
C ASP A 841 -6.07 32.21 13.58
N THR A 842 -4.82 31.92 13.29
CA THR A 842 -4.40 31.16 12.11
C THR A 842 -3.87 29.80 12.54
N VAL A 843 -4.49 28.76 12.07
CA VAL A 843 -4.01 27.37 12.26
C VAL A 843 -3.44 26.87 10.94
N THR A 844 -2.13 26.60 10.93
CA THR A 844 -1.42 26.17 9.72
C THR A 844 -1.17 24.67 9.75
N PHE A 845 -1.61 23.98 8.71
CA PHE A 845 -1.43 22.54 8.52
C PHE A 845 -0.28 22.26 7.55
N ALA A 846 0.66 21.41 7.97
CA ALA A 846 1.84 20.99 7.18
C ALA A 846 2.68 22.18 6.64
N ALA A 847 2.62 23.33 7.29
CA ALA A 847 3.27 24.59 6.88
C ALA A 847 2.85 25.09 5.47
N THR A 848 1.69 24.70 4.98
CA THR A 848 1.22 25.01 3.62
C THR A 848 -0.22 25.53 3.54
N THR A 849 -1.07 25.18 4.49
CA THR A 849 -2.48 25.54 4.45
C THR A 849 -2.85 26.28 5.73
N ASP A 850 -3.17 27.56 5.57
CA ASP A 850 -3.61 28.45 6.64
C ASP A 850 -5.14 28.46 6.74
N ILE A 851 -5.64 28.29 7.94
CA ILE A 851 -7.06 28.30 8.29
C ILE A 851 -7.28 29.39 9.30
N ASP A 852 -7.97 30.44 8.88
CA ASP A 852 -8.21 31.63 9.68
C ASP A 852 -9.55 31.54 10.42
N THR A 853 -9.55 31.99 11.67
CA THR A 853 -10.72 32.10 12.53
C THR A 853 -10.76 33.51 13.15
N GLU A 854 -11.84 34.26 12.93
CA GLU A 854 -11.98 35.62 13.44
C GLU A 854 -12.51 35.62 14.87
N GLN A 855 -11.83 36.28 15.79
CA GLN A 855 -12.32 36.50 17.14
C GLN A 855 -13.29 37.70 17.25
N LYS A 856 -13.32 38.55 16.23
CA LYS A 856 -14.17 39.75 16.19
C LYS A 856 -15.65 39.41 16.35
N SER A 857 -16.29 39.90 17.41
CA SER A 857 -17.69 39.63 17.74
C SER A 857 -18.29 40.69 18.61
N SER A 858 -19.63 40.80 18.60
CA SER A 858 -20.40 41.71 19.47
C SER A 858 -21.51 40.92 20.13
N TRP A 859 -21.65 41.07 21.44
CA TRP A 859 -22.74 40.44 22.19
C TRP A 859 -23.23 41.30 23.32
N ALA A 860 -24.42 41.02 23.79
CA ALA A 860 -25.01 41.63 25.01
C ALA A 860 -25.29 40.56 26.04
N ASP A 861 -25.13 40.90 27.30
CA ASP A 861 -25.65 40.10 28.42
C ASP A 861 -26.60 40.86 29.31
N LEU A 862 -27.55 40.12 29.87
CA LEU A 862 -28.48 40.57 30.91
C LEU A 862 -28.38 39.61 32.08
N GLY A 863 -28.19 40.16 33.30
CA GLY A 863 -28.01 39.39 34.49
C GLY A 863 -28.78 39.88 35.69
N VAL A 864 -29.06 38.96 36.57
CA VAL A 864 -29.64 39.22 37.90
C VAL A 864 -28.70 38.63 38.96
N GLY A 865 -28.58 39.29 40.06
CA GLY A 865 -27.76 38.81 41.17
C GLY A 865 -28.15 39.44 42.51
N ALA A 866 -27.54 38.96 43.56
CA ALA A 866 -27.72 39.46 44.89
C ALA A 866 -26.43 39.31 45.73
N ILE A 867 -26.23 40.27 46.63
CA ILE A 867 -25.17 40.20 47.64
C ILE A 867 -25.88 40.17 49.02
N LEU A 868 -25.50 39.24 49.86
CA LEU A 868 -26.00 39.06 51.21
C LEU A 868 -24.84 39.17 52.19
N THR A 869 -24.92 40.15 53.09
CA THR A 869 -23.94 40.31 54.16
C THR A 869 -24.35 39.47 55.36
N LEU A 870 -23.64 38.38 55.60
CA LEU A 870 -23.95 37.43 56.69
C LEU A 870 -23.40 37.87 58.03
N ALA A 871 -22.32 38.62 58.05
CA ALA A 871 -21.66 39.16 59.21
C ALA A 871 -20.97 40.49 58.84
N PRO A 872 -20.58 41.36 59.75
CA PRO A 872 -19.88 42.60 59.38
C PRO A 872 -18.64 42.44 58.54
N ASN A 873 -18.05 41.22 58.56
CA ASN A 873 -16.83 40.87 57.84
C ASN A 873 -17.01 39.72 56.84
N VAL A 874 -18.23 39.26 56.57
CA VAL A 874 -18.49 38.16 55.63
C VAL A 874 -19.67 38.51 54.72
N SER A 875 -19.48 38.45 53.40
CA SER A 875 -20.53 38.52 52.40
C SER A 875 -20.49 37.35 51.45
N VAL A 876 -21.65 36.94 50.95
CA VAL A 876 -21.80 35.99 49.86
C VAL A 876 -22.54 36.71 48.72
N TYR A 877 -22.21 36.34 47.51
CA TYR A 877 -22.83 36.90 46.31
C TYR A 877 -23.07 35.85 45.25
N ALA A 878 -24.12 36.01 44.48
CA ALA A 878 -24.45 35.14 43.37
C ALA A 878 -25.07 35.92 42.22
N ASN A 879 -24.82 35.49 41.00
CA ASN A 879 -25.49 36.03 39.83
C ASN A 879 -25.66 34.95 38.74
N VAL A 880 -26.63 35.23 37.89
CA VAL A 880 -26.84 34.45 36.64
C VAL A 880 -27.06 35.45 35.52
N ASP A 881 -26.41 35.22 34.40
CA ASP A 881 -26.43 36.05 33.21
C ASP A 881 -26.79 35.23 31.97
N TYR A 882 -27.50 35.82 31.06
CA TYR A 882 -27.78 35.30 29.74
C TYR A 882 -27.17 36.22 28.69
N SER A 883 -26.34 35.63 27.80
CA SER A 883 -25.68 36.35 26.73
C SER A 883 -26.22 35.93 25.37
N SER A 884 -26.33 36.90 24.43
CA SER A 884 -26.76 36.71 23.07
C SER A 884 -25.95 37.60 22.13
N ASN A 885 -25.64 37.10 20.92
CA ASN A 885 -24.97 37.89 19.91
C ASN A 885 -25.79 39.07 19.39
N LEU A 886 -25.07 40.08 18.90
CA LEU A 886 -25.62 41.28 18.25
C LEU A 886 -25.21 41.39 16.79
N ASP A 887 -24.36 40.52 16.33
CA ASP A 887 -23.83 40.42 14.95
C ASP A 887 -24.18 39.07 14.31
N SER A 888 -23.54 38.74 13.14
CA SER A 888 -23.77 37.49 12.43
C SER A 888 -23.11 36.27 13.08
N ASN A 889 -22.16 36.45 14.01
CA ASN A 889 -21.54 35.38 14.76
C ASN A 889 -22.48 34.88 15.83
N GLN A 890 -22.93 33.64 15.76
CA GLN A 890 -23.84 33.08 16.75
C GLN A 890 -23.10 32.91 18.07
N GLN A 891 -23.63 33.55 19.11
CA GLN A 891 -23.16 33.36 20.49
C GLN A 891 -24.35 33.35 21.44
N ARG A 892 -24.51 32.28 22.17
CA ARG A 892 -25.49 32.17 23.26
C ARG A 892 -24.78 31.55 24.45
N ALA A 893 -24.97 32.15 25.61
CA ALA A 893 -24.42 31.58 26.82
C ALA A 893 -25.31 31.85 28.04
N THR A 894 -25.26 30.93 28.98
CA THR A 894 -25.79 31.15 30.34
C THR A 894 -24.63 31.00 31.32
N THR A 895 -24.35 32.02 32.09
CA THR A 895 -23.26 32.08 33.06
C THR A 895 -23.81 32.16 34.48
N GLY A 896 -23.27 31.37 35.39
CA GLY A 896 -23.56 31.48 36.84
C GLY A 896 -22.27 31.73 37.61
N ASN A 897 -22.36 32.57 38.66
CA ASN A 897 -21.23 32.84 39.54
C ASN A 897 -21.72 32.88 40.99
N LEU A 898 -20.97 32.26 41.90
CA LEU A 898 -21.22 32.24 43.33
C LEU A 898 -19.89 32.48 44.05
N GLY A 899 -19.88 33.50 44.94
CA GLY A 899 -18.67 33.84 45.66
C GLY A 899 -18.90 34.22 47.10
N ILE A 900 -17.82 34.27 47.82
CA ILE A 900 -17.73 34.69 49.22
C ILE A 900 -16.52 35.60 49.36
N ARG A 901 -16.71 36.65 50.17
CA ARG A 901 -15.66 37.54 50.66
C ARG A 901 -15.66 37.58 52.17
N TRP A 902 -14.52 37.50 52.79
CA TRP A 902 -14.36 37.65 54.25
C TRP A 902 -13.16 38.50 54.56
N SER A 903 -13.27 39.26 55.61
CA SER A 903 -12.18 40.09 56.14
C SER A 903 -11.94 39.80 57.60
N TRP A 904 -10.71 40.03 58.08
CA TRP A 904 -10.30 39.71 59.43
C TRP A 904 -9.46 40.81 60.04
#